data_84ef6833d8ac208528698a6dd115e618
#
_entry.id   84ef6833d8ac208528698a6dd115e618
#
_cell.length_a   1.000
_cell.length_b   1.000
_cell.length_c   1.000
_cell.angle_alpha   90.00
_cell.angle_beta   90.00
_cell.angle_gamma   90.00
#
_symmetry.space_group_name_H-M   'P 1'
#
loop_
_entity.id
_entity.type
_entity.pdbx_description
1 polymer ?
#
loop_
_entity_poly.entity_id
_entity_poly.type
_entity_poly.pdbx_seq_one_letter_code
_entity_poly.pdbx_strand_id
1 'polypeptide(L)'
;MSQEQRDSYVIPPNFIEGGSFFGGLFKARNVVEAVILAAGTGIPILTLSLTLTVRIILLCLTSLPLALLALIGIAGMPLSSYIILFFRFLRNRRTLSKSGGKSSRKQSILPTWDKKSGPSTAVQPAAYKKDGSRIRFAKDTRRLMLDTSYRQKKQAERPGNPLAAYVPIQKIENGIIYTTDHRYIKILEIVPINFLLRSAREQRNIVYSFISYLKIAPVKLQIKVVTKRADMNRHIETVRREMAQETNESCRMQQEDYLKLLKKLGSKEAIARRFFLIMEYEPLPGAKKDREEADAISSLQTAARTAANYLRQCGNSVVQHENEDEAAAEMLYTFLCRRESTDIPFLQRISHITSNYIKAGCSIDEIPVGDFFAPSQLDFTHGSYLCIDGTYYAYLLVPSDGYKSEVPAGWLSLLVNAGDGIDLDVFLTRQPKDRMIRKLGQQLRINRSKIKETSDTNTDFDDLDSAIRSGYFLKDGLSNHEDFYYLNLLITVTADNPDDLDWKCAEMKKLLISQDMNVQSCNFCQEQALRSSFPLVKLDKSLFERSKRNVLTLGAASCYPFTAYELCDDNGILLGVNKHNNSLIIVDIFDSRIYKNANIAILGTSGSGKTFTMQLMALRMRRKGIQVFIVAPLKGHEFHRACSNIGGAFIQISPASPNCINVMEIRQTDRSVDEQLDGSTVEHSMLAAKIQRLH
;
A
#
# COMPACT_ATOMS: atom_id res chain seq x y z
N MET A 1 -32.62 18.75 -6.48
CA MET A 1 -31.22 18.46 -6.15
C MET A 1 -30.56 17.95 -7.42
N SER A 2 -29.77 18.79 -8.07
CA SER A 2 -29.03 18.45 -9.29
C SER A 2 -28.05 17.33 -8.93
N GLN A 3 -28.12 16.20 -9.64
CA GLN A 3 -27.07 15.20 -9.66
C GLN A 3 -25.79 15.91 -10.11
N GLU A 4 -24.90 16.21 -9.16
CA GLU A 4 -23.53 16.57 -9.50
C GLU A 4 -22.97 15.39 -10.33
N GLN A 5 -22.74 15.64 -11.61
CA GLN A 5 -22.05 14.72 -12.50
C GLN A 5 -20.70 14.38 -11.84
N ARG A 6 -20.61 13.17 -11.28
CA ARG A 6 -19.30 12.63 -10.86
C ARG A 6 -18.47 12.49 -12.13
N ASP A 7 -17.38 13.25 -12.21
CA ASP A 7 -16.46 13.15 -13.32
C ASP A 7 -16.01 11.67 -13.44
N SER A 8 -16.38 11.01 -14.53
CA SER A 8 -15.91 9.66 -14.84
C SER A 8 -14.67 9.73 -15.73
N TYR A 9 -13.70 8.89 -15.43
CA TYR A 9 -12.45 8.78 -16.19
C TYR A 9 -12.43 7.47 -16.96
N VAL A 10 -12.04 7.53 -18.21
CA VAL A 10 -12.06 6.36 -19.11
C VAL A 10 -10.73 5.61 -19.01
N ILE A 11 -10.82 4.31 -18.75
CA ILE A 11 -9.72 3.33 -18.82
C ILE A 11 -10.06 2.35 -19.94
N PRO A 12 -9.69 2.64 -21.18
CA PRO A 12 -10.14 1.86 -22.34
C PRO A 12 -9.61 0.42 -22.30
N PRO A 13 -10.34 -0.57 -22.86
CA PRO A 13 -9.86 -1.93 -22.97
C PRO A 13 -8.59 -2.02 -23.86
N ASN A 14 -7.81 -3.07 -23.64
CA ASN A 14 -6.62 -3.33 -24.42
C ASN A 14 -6.98 -3.82 -25.83
N PHE A 15 -6.91 -2.94 -26.82
CA PHE A 15 -7.16 -3.31 -28.22
C PHE A 15 -5.87 -3.64 -29.00
N ILE A 16 -4.68 -3.41 -28.41
CA ILE A 16 -3.37 -3.67 -29.05
C ILE A 16 -2.98 -5.16 -28.98
N GLU A 17 -3.63 -5.92 -28.10
CA GLU A 17 -3.37 -7.35 -27.97
C GLU A 17 -4.22 -8.13 -28.96
N GLY A 18 -3.53 -8.70 -29.92
CA GLY A 18 -3.93 -9.53 -31.04
C GLY A 18 -5.35 -10.10 -31.09
N GLY A 19 -5.87 -10.25 -32.27
CA GLY A 19 -7.25 -10.61 -32.56
C GLY A 19 -7.82 -11.71 -31.68
N SER A 20 -9.03 -11.50 -31.23
CA SER A 20 -9.91 -12.52 -30.69
C SER A 20 -10.63 -13.21 -31.85
N PHE A 21 -10.95 -14.49 -31.68
CA PHE A 21 -11.77 -15.29 -32.59
C PHE A 21 -13.09 -15.62 -31.92
N PHE A 22 -14.13 -15.88 -32.69
CA PHE A 22 -15.46 -16.24 -32.22
C PHE A 22 -16.08 -15.25 -31.23
N GLY A 23 -16.26 -13.97 -31.66
CA GLY A 23 -16.94 -12.97 -30.84
C GLY A 23 -16.20 -12.58 -29.56
N GLY A 24 -14.87 -12.54 -29.58
CA GLY A 24 -14.10 -12.16 -28.40
C GLY A 24 -13.87 -13.29 -27.39
N LEU A 25 -14.54 -14.42 -27.53
CA LEU A 25 -14.49 -15.54 -26.59
C LEU A 25 -13.10 -16.17 -26.46
N PHE A 26 -12.31 -16.23 -27.52
CA PHE A 26 -11.01 -16.91 -27.51
C PHE A 26 -9.89 -16.02 -28.04
N LYS A 27 -8.80 -15.93 -27.28
CA LYS A 27 -7.58 -15.25 -27.71
C LYS A 27 -6.94 -15.99 -28.88
N ALA A 28 -6.49 -15.27 -29.91
CA ALA A 28 -5.87 -15.86 -31.11
C ALA A 28 -4.79 -16.91 -30.80
N ARG A 29 -4.00 -16.67 -29.78
CA ARG A 29 -2.96 -17.60 -29.32
C ARG A 29 -3.55 -18.92 -28.80
N ASN A 30 -4.66 -18.87 -28.05
CA ASN A 30 -5.33 -20.06 -27.53
C ASN A 30 -5.88 -20.91 -28.67
N VAL A 31 -6.45 -20.27 -29.72
CA VAL A 31 -6.95 -20.96 -30.91
C VAL A 31 -5.81 -21.66 -31.63
N VAL A 32 -4.69 -20.97 -31.86
CA VAL A 32 -3.51 -21.58 -32.50
C VAL A 32 -2.99 -22.76 -31.67
N GLU A 33 -2.90 -22.64 -30.35
CA GLU A 33 -2.49 -23.75 -29.46
C GLU A 33 -3.49 -24.91 -29.53
N ALA A 34 -4.80 -24.64 -29.52
CA ALA A 34 -5.83 -25.67 -29.64
C ALA A 34 -5.73 -26.45 -30.97
N VAL A 35 -5.51 -25.74 -32.08
CA VAL A 35 -5.31 -26.34 -33.40
C VAL A 35 -4.04 -27.23 -33.43
N ILE A 36 -2.93 -26.73 -32.90
CA ILE A 36 -1.66 -27.46 -32.83
C ILE A 36 -1.82 -28.73 -31.98
N LEU A 37 -2.48 -28.64 -30.83
CA LEU A 37 -2.69 -29.76 -29.92
C LEU A 37 -3.70 -30.76 -30.50
N ALA A 38 -4.78 -30.29 -31.13
CA ALA A 38 -5.74 -31.13 -31.81
C ALA A 38 -5.09 -31.90 -32.97
N ALA A 39 -4.30 -31.25 -33.81
CA ALA A 39 -3.55 -31.87 -34.88
C ALA A 39 -2.49 -32.85 -34.35
N GLY A 40 -1.70 -32.44 -33.35
CA GLY A 40 -0.62 -33.23 -32.78
C GLY A 40 -1.11 -34.54 -32.10
N THR A 41 -2.30 -34.54 -31.52
CA THR A 41 -2.90 -35.74 -30.91
C THR A 41 -3.83 -36.50 -31.88
N GLY A 42 -4.52 -35.77 -32.74
CA GLY A 42 -5.49 -36.34 -33.67
C GLY A 42 -4.84 -37.06 -34.85
N ILE A 43 -3.79 -36.48 -35.49
CA ILE A 43 -3.14 -37.10 -36.65
C ILE A 43 -2.56 -38.49 -36.31
N PRO A 44 -1.84 -38.71 -35.20
CA PRO A 44 -1.37 -40.04 -34.82
C PRO A 44 -2.52 -41.06 -34.61
N ILE A 45 -3.64 -40.63 -33.99
CA ILE A 45 -4.80 -41.50 -33.77
C ILE A 45 -5.44 -41.92 -35.09
N LEU A 46 -5.49 -41.01 -36.06
CA LEU A 46 -6.04 -41.28 -37.40
C LEU A 46 -5.15 -42.21 -38.22
N THR A 47 -3.83 -42.19 -37.99
CA THR A 47 -2.86 -43.06 -38.70
C THR A 47 -2.73 -44.46 -38.13
N LEU A 48 -3.18 -44.71 -36.89
CA LEU A 48 -3.17 -46.00 -36.25
C LEU A 48 -4.14 -46.98 -36.96
N SER A 49 -3.76 -48.23 -37.12
CA SER A 49 -4.57 -49.31 -37.74
C SER A 49 -5.66 -49.84 -36.80
N LEU A 50 -6.53 -48.96 -36.29
CA LEU A 50 -7.63 -49.30 -35.38
C LEU A 50 -8.97 -49.25 -36.11
N THR A 51 -10.01 -49.90 -35.54
CA THR A 51 -11.37 -49.80 -36.06
C THR A 51 -11.89 -48.36 -35.97
N LEU A 52 -12.76 -47.94 -36.89
CA LEU A 52 -13.30 -46.59 -36.95
C LEU A 52 -13.91 -46.14 -35.61
N THR A 53 -14.66 -47.01 -34.95
CA THR A 53 -15.32 -46.76 -33.67
C THR A 53 -14.30 -46.47 -32.56
N VAL A 54 -13.21 -47.21 -32.49
CA VAL A 54 -12.14 -47.01 -31.50
C VAL A 54 -11.39 -45.68 -31.75
N ARG A 55 -11.15 -45.33 -33.02
CA ARG A 55 -10.54 -44.02 -33.37
C ARG A 55 -11.41 -42.85 -32.92
N ILE A 56 -12.72 -42.90 -33.16
CA ILE A 56 -13.66 -41.86 -32.73
C ILE A 56 -13.67 -41.75 -31.20
N ILE A 57 -13.74 -42.85 -30.48
CA ILE A 57 -13.71 -42.86 -29.01
C ILE A 57 -12.40 -42.24 -28.49
N LEU A 58 -11.25 -42.58 -29.06
CA LEU A 58 -9.96 -42.02 -28.67
C LEU A 58 -9.88 -40.54 -28.99
N LEU A 59 -10.36 -40.06 -30.14
CA LEU A 59 -10.41 -38.65 -30.47
C LEU A 59 -11.28 -37.86 -29.49
N CYS A 60 -12.47 -38.40 -29.16
CA CYS A 60 -13.37 -37.74 -28.19
C CYS A 60 -12.81 -37.74 -26.76
N LEU A 61 -12.04 -38.76 -26.37
CA LEU A 61 -11.50 -38.87 -25.01
C LEU A 61 -10.19 -38.11 -24.81
N THR A 62 -9.37 -37.92 -25.85
CA THR A 62 -8.04 -37.30 -25.74
C THR A 62 -7.93 -35.97 -26.46
N SER A 63 -8.17 -35.94 -27.78
CA SER A 63 -7.93 -34.75 -28.61
C SER A 63 -8.94 -33.64 -28.33
N LEU A 64 -10.23 -33.99 -28.18
CA LEU A 64 -11.28 -32.99 -27.96
C LEU A 64 -11.16 -32.28 -26.60
N PRO A 65 -10.99 -32.97 -25.46
CA PRO A 65 -10.82 -32.31 -24.17
C PRO A 65 -9.56 -31.47 -24.10
N LEU A 66 -8.45 -31.93 -24.70
CA LEU A 66 -7.19 -31.21 -24.72
C LEU A 66 -7.30 -29.91 -25.56
N ALA A 67 -7.97 -29.98 -26.72
CA ALA A 67 -8.24 -28.83 -27.55
C ALA A 67 -9.17 -27.83 -26.87
N LEU A 68 -10.22 -28.27 -26.19
CA LEU A 68 -11.11 -27.43 -25.41
C LEU A 68 -10.38 -26.74 -24.26
N LEU A 69 -9.55 -27.46 -23.50
CA LEU A 69 -8.73 -26.90 -22.46
C LEU A 69 -7.74 -25.83 -22.98
N ALA A 70 -7.13 -26.07 -24.14
CA ALA A 70 -6.24 -25.12 -24.77
C ALA A 70 -7.00 -23.88 -25.28
N LEU A 71 -8.22 -24.07 -25.78
CA LEU A 71 -9.07 -22.98 -26.29
C LEU A 71 -9.51 -22.04 -25.17
N ILE A 72 -9.99 -22.60 -24.06
CA ILE A 72 -10.44 -21.83 -22.88
C ILE A 72 -9.23 -21.22 -22.17
N GLY A 73 -8.10 -21.93 -22.12
CA GLY A 73 -6.95 -21.56 -21.29
C GLY A 73 -7.18 -21.79 -19.79
N ILE A 74 -6.14 -21.62 -18.99
CA ILE A 74 -6.21 -21.76 -17.53
C ILE A 74 -5.79 -20.45 -16.89
N ALA A 75 -6.60 -19.92 -15.97
CA ALA A 75 -6.34 -18.66 -15.27
C ALA A 75 -6.03 -17.49 -16.21
N GLY A 76 -6.75 -17.39 -17.35
CA GLY A 76 -6.57 -16.33 -18.35
C GLY A 76 -5.28 -16.43 -19.18
N MET A 77 -4.53 -17.54 -19.04
CA MET A 77 -3.29 -17.81 -19.78
C MET A 77 -3.50 -18.93 -20.80
N PRO A 78 -2.73 -18.92 -21.91
CA PRO A 78 -2.61 -20.05 -22.82
C PRO A 78 -2.12 -21.31 -22.07
N LEU A 79 -2.62 -22.47 -22.44
CA LEU A 79 -2.30 -23.74 -21.79
C LEU A 79 -0.80 -24.03 -21.76
N SER A 80 -0.08 -23.76 -22.86
CA SER A 80 1.38 -23.92 -22.93
C SER A 80 2.11 -23.06 -21.90
N SER A 81 1.68 -21.81 -21.73
CA SER A 81 2.29 -20.89 -20.75
C SER A 81 2.05 -21.38 -19.32
N TYR A 82 0.86 -21.88 -19.02
CA TYR A 82 0.53 -22.44 -17.71
C TYR A 82 1.37 -23.70 -17.40
N ILE A 83 1.50 -24.61 -18.38
CA ILE A 83 2.32 -25.82 -18.26
C ILE A 83 3.81 -25.44 -18.05
N ILE A 84 4.34 -24.48 -18.80
CA ILE A 84 5.73 -24.00 -18.62
C ILE A 84 5.93 -23.43 -17.22
N LEU A 85 5.00 -22.64 -16.71
CA LEU A 85 5.06 -22.10 -15.34
C LEU A 85 5.02 -23.21 -14.30
N PHE A 86 4.15 -24.21 -14.49
CA PHE A 86 4.06 -25.36 -13.61
C PHE A 86 5.34 -26.19 -13.57
N PHE A 87 5.94 -26.52 -14.71
CA PHE A 87 7.23 -27.21 -14.75
C PHE A 87 8.38 -26.38 -14.20
N ARG A 88 8.37 -25.06 -14.47
CA ARG A 88 9.34 -24.14 -13.88
C ARG A 88 9.21 -24.10 -12.36
N PHE A 89 7.99 -24.05 -11.84
CA PHE A 89 7.70 -24.15 -10.40
C PHE A 89 8.22 -25.48 -9.82
N LEU A 90 7.90 -26.62 -10.43
CA LEU A 90 8.38 -27.93 -9.96
C LEU A 90 9.92 -27.99 -9.90
N ARG A 91 10.61 -27.42 -10.89
CA ARG A 91 12.08 -27.37 -10.91
C ARG A 91 12.64 -26.44 -9.83
N ASN A 92 11.95 -25.34 -9.53
CA ASN A 92 12.39 -24.32 -8.57
C ASN A 92 11.82 -24.52 -7.17
N ARG A 93 11.00 -25.57 -6.96
CA ARG A 93 10.40 -25.87 -5.66
C ARG A 93 11.48 -26.17 -4.62
N ARG A 94 11.61 -25.28 -3.62
CA ARG A 94 12.69 -25.35 -2.62
C ARG A 94 12.36 -24.54 -1.38
N THR A 95 12.95 -24.94 -0.27
CA THR A 95 13.04 -24.14 0.95
C THR A 95 14.47 -23.67 1.11
N LEU A 96 14.66 -22.40 1.35
CA LEU A 96 15.94 -21.75 1.58
C LEU A 96 15.98 -21.27 3.02
N SER A 97 17.07 -21.58 3.75
CA SER A 97 17.26 -21.10 5.13
C SER A 97 18.70 -20.60 5.32
N LYS A 98 18.86 -19.64 6.23
CA LYS A 98 20.14 -19.02 6.60
C LYS A 98 21.09 -20.03 7.26
N SER A 99 20.58 -20.97 8.06
CA SER A 99 21.38 -22.08 8.60
C SER A 99 21.56 -23.10 7.49
N GLY A 100 22.77 -23.27 6.97
CA GLY A 100 23.15 -24.14 5.85
C GLY A 100 22.83 -25.63 6.01
N GLY A 101 21.63 -25.95 6.49
CA GLY A 101 21.04 -27.28 6.47
C GLY A 101 20.77 -27.68 5.02
N LYS A 102 21.36 -28.82 4.60
CA LYS A 102 21.17 -29.41 3.28
C LYS A 102 19.71 -29.31 2.86
N SER A 103 19.46 -28.65 1.73
CA SER A 103 18.15 -28.62 1.05
C SER A 103 17.55 -30.04 1.05
N SER A 104 16.60 -30.30 1.93
CA SER A 104 15.86 -31.53 1.94
C SER A 104 14.88 -31.49 0.76
N ARG A 105 15.33 -32.04 -0.37
CA ARG A 105 14.52 -32.28 -1.55
C ARG A 105 13.56 -33.41 -1.19
N LYS A 106 12.42 -33.11 -0.55
CA LYS A 106 11.36 -34.09 -0.38
C LYS A 106 10.76 -34.42 -1.75
N GLN A 107 11.14 -35.58 -2.26
CA GLN A 107 10.48 -36.22 -3.38
C GLN A 107 9.09 -36.71 -2.91
N SER A 108 8.04 -36.00 -3.28
CA SER A 108 6.72 -36.58 -3.41
C SER A 108 6.01 -35.90 -4.59
N ILE A 109 5.73 -36.73 -5.60
CA ILE A 109 5.19 -36.31 -6.90
C ILE A 109 3.64 -36.19 -6.88
N LEU A 110 2.99 -36.35 -5.73
CA LEU A 110 1.52 -36.29 -5.62
C LEU A 110 1.12 -35.35 -4.47
N PRO A 111 0.04 -34.54 -4.64
CA PRO A 111 -0.53 -33.77 -3.56
C PRO A 111 -1.18 -34.73 -2.56
N THR A 112 -0.53 -34.96 -1.43
CA THR A 112 -1.15 -35.64 -0.29
C THR A 112 -1.98 -34.64 0.47
N TRP A 113 -3.25 -34.89 0.57
CA TRP A 113 -4.14 -34.26 1.53
C TRP A 113 -3.71 -34.69 2.93
N ASP A 114 -2.91 -33.88 3.60
CA ASP A 114 -2.43 -34.21 4.94
C ASP A 114 -3.49 -33.90 5.99
N LYS A 115 -3.82 -34.96 6.70
CA LYS A 115 -4.57 -34.93 7.96
C LYS A 115 -3.76 -34.18 9.01
N LYS A 116 -4.48 -33.36 9.78
CA LYS A 116 -4.08 -32.66 11.01
C LYS A 116 -2.83 -33.22 11.67
N SER A 117 -1.74 -32.47 11.66
CA SER A 117 -0.63 -32.63 12.59
C SER A 117 -0.72 -31.53 13.66
N GLY A 118 -0.71 -31.94 14.93
CA GLY A 118 -0.79 -31.08 16.10
C GLY A 118 0.44 -30.16 16.27
N PRO A 119 0.39 -29.24 17.24
CA PRO A 119 1.34 -28.16 17.35
C PRO A 119 2.75 -28.65 17.71
N SER A 120 3.72 -28.33 16.87
CA SER A 120 5.13 -28.54 17.17
C SER A 120 5.61 -27.47 18.15
N THR A 121 6.25 -27.94 19.20
CA THR A 121 6.84 -27.27 20.34
C THR A 121 7.48 -25.92 20.00
N ALA A 122 7.00 -24.89 20.68
CA ALA A 122 7.57 -23.56 20.71
C ALA A 122 9.02 -23.60 21.22
N VAL A 123 9.94 -23.10 20.42
CA VAL A 123 11.30 -22.75 20.86
C VAL A 123 11.16 -21.51 21.76
N GLN A 124 11.51 -21.64 23.04
CA GLN A 124 11.52 -20.54 23.99
C GLN A 124 12.51 -19.45 23.54
N PRO A 125 12.14 -18.17 23.59
CA PRO A 125 13.08 -17.09 23.32
C PRO A 125 14.08 -16.99 24.49
N ALA A 126 15.37 -16.95 24.16
CA ALA A 126 16.44 -16.72 25.12
C ALA A 126 16.24 -15.38 25.84
N ALA A 127 16.29 -15.39 27.15
CA ALA A 127 16.14 -14.23 28.00
C ALA A 127 17.27 -13.20 27.75
N TYR A 128 16.89 -11.99 27.36
CA TYR A 128 17.80 -10.86 27.21
C TYR A 128 18.09 -10.20 28.55
N LYS A 129 19.39 -10.06 28.89
CA LYS A 129 19.83 -9.14 29.94
C LYS A 129 19.72 -7.70 29.44
N LYS A 130 19.02 -6.86 30.18
CA LYS A 130 19.00 -5.40 30.03
C LYS A 130 20.36 -4.83 30.41
N ASP A 131 21.20 -4.48 29.46
CA ASP A 131 22.31 -3.57 29.67
C ASP A 131 22.18 -2.39 28.71
N GLY A 132 21.93 -1.23 29.30
CA GLY A 132 21.60 0.02 28.62
C GLY A 132 22.84 0.78 28.11
N SER A 133 23.74 0.17 27.35
CA SER A 133 24.81 0.91 26.69
C SER A 133 24.38 1.39 25.31
N ARG A 134 24.14 2.71 25.19
CA ARG A 134 24.02 3.39 23.91
C ARG A 134 25.37 3.31 23.16
N ILE A 135 25.46 2.42 22.17
CA ILE A 135 26.59 2.38 21.26
C ILE A 135 26.43 3.56 20.28
N ARG A 136 27.29 4.58 20.40
CA ARG A 136 27.45 5.64 19.40
C ARG A 136 28.28 5.09 18.25
N PHE A 137 27.65 4.76 17.14
CA PHE A 137 28.37 4.49 15.89
C PHE A 137 28.87 5.82 15.28
N ALA A 138 30.15 5.87 14.92
CA ALA A 138 30.70 6.97 14.14
C ALA A 138 30.05 6.99 12.74
N LYS A 139 29.83 8.18 12.17
CA LYS A 139 29.21 8.38 10.84
C LYS A 139 29.90 7.56 9.73
N ASP A 140 31.21 7.39 9.84
CA ASP A 140 32.03 6.66 8.87
C ASP A 140 31.83 5.14 8.90
N THR A 141 31.56 4.55 10.08
CA THR A 141 31.30 3.12 10.21
C THR A 141 29.96 2.71 9.61
N ARG A 142 28.96 3.59 9.66
CA ARG A 142 27.64 3.36 9.02
C ARG A 142 27.72 3.38 7.50
N ARG A 143 28.57 4.25 6.94
CA ARG A 143 28.78 4.33 5.48
C ARG A 143 29.48 3.08 4.94
N LEU A 144 30.49 2.59 5.64
CA LEU A 144 31.20 1.34 5.33
C LEU A 144 30.30 0.09 5.39
N MET A 145 29.30 0.05 6.28
CA MET A 145 28.39 -1.09 6.43
C MET A 145 27.40 -1.23 5.26
N LEU A 146 27.13 -0.17 4.51
CA LEU A 146 26.17 -0.16 3.41
C LEU A 146 26.83 -0.21 2.02
N ASP A 147 28.16 -0.11 1.94
CA ASP A 147 28.93 -0.17 0.69
C ASP A 147 29.79 -1.44 0.63
N THR A 148 29.40 -2.39 -0.19
CA THR A 148 30.15 -3.65 -0.44
C THR A 148 30.66 -3.78 -1.87
N SER A 149 30.72 -2.68 -2.62
CA SER A 149 31.09 -2.70 -4.04
C SER A 149 32.49 -3.20 -4.35
N TYR A 150 33.35 -3.40 -3.34
CA TYR A 150 34.78 -3.57 -3.56
C TYR A 150 35.30 -5.02 -3.81
N ARG A 151 34.53 -6.12 -3.59
CA ARG A 151 35.15 -7.47 -3.62
C ARG A 151 34.34 -8.64 -4.19
N GLN A 152 33.63 -8.45 -5.29
CA GLN A 152 32.94 -9.58 -5.96
C GLN A 152 33.88 -10.69 -6.50
N LYS A 153 35.22 -10.47 -6.63
CA LYS A 153 36.15 -11.44 -7.21
C LYS A 153 36.66 -12.54 -6.25
N LYS A 154 36.45 -12.41 -4.93
CA LYS A 154 36.88 -13.41 -3.93
C LYS A 154 35.76 -14.20 -3.25
N GLN A 155 34.51 -13.95 -3.63
CA GLN A 155 33.33 -14.58 -3.00
C GLN A 155 33.01 -16.02 -3.46
N ALA A 156 33.80 -16.59 -4.40
CA ALA A 156 33.53 -17.93 -4.97
C ALA A 156 33.73 -19.11 -3.99
N GLU A 157 34.37 -18.91 -2.84
CA GLU A 157 34.72 -19.99 -1.90
C GLU A 157 34.17 -19.86 -0.48
N ARG A 158 33.44 -18.80 -0.16
CA ARG A 158 32.79 -18.65 1.17
C ARG A 158 31.30 -19.05 1.08
N PRO A 159 30.75 -19.69 2.11
CA PRO A 159 29.32 -20.02 2.14
C PRO A 159 28.51 -18.73 2.22
N GLY A 160 28.30 -18.09 1.08
CA GLY A 160 27.40 -16.95 0.97
C GLY A 160 25.98 -17.38 1.38
N ASN A 161 25.29 -16.54 2.13
CA ASN A 161 23.90 -16.77 2.47
C ASN A 161 23.10 -16.88 1.15
N PRO A 162 22.49 -18.05 0.83
CA PRO A 162 21.76 -18.21 -0.43
C PRO A 162 20.58 -17.25 -0.53
N LEU A 163 20.13 -16.68 0.59
CA LEU A 163 19.05 -15.72 0.67
C LEU A 163 19.48 -14.30 0.28
N ALA A 164 20.75 -13.94 0.46
CA ALA A 164 21.29 -12.65 0.00
C ALA A 164 21.18 -12.49 -1.52
N ALA A 165 21.25 -13.57 -2.28
CA ALA A 165 21.05 -13.56 -3.74
C ALA A 165 19.62 -13.22 -4.17
N TYR A 166 18.64 -13.34 -3.27
CA TYR A 166 17.26 -12.90 -3.53
C TYR A 166 17.06 -11.40 -3.38
N VAL A 167 17.99 -10.73 -2.70
CA VAL A 167 17.98 -9.29 -2.50
C VAL A 167 18.94 -8.65 -3.51
N PRO A 168 18.46 -8.15 -4.65
CA PRO A 168 19.32 -7.66 -5.72
C PRO A 168 19.85 -6.25 -5.44
N ILE A 169 20.39 -6.02 -4.24
CA ILE A 169 20.92 -4.73 -3.78
C ILE A 169 22.44 -4.85 -3.65
N GLN A 170 23.15 -3.93 -4.28
CA GLN A 170 24.62 -3.86 -4.24
C GLN A 170 25.10 -2.90 -3.16
N LYS A 171 24.59 -1.66 -3.15
CA LYS A 171 24.92 -0.62 -2.17
C LYS A 171 23.75 0.38 -2.03
N ILE A 172 23.78 1.17 -0.96
CA ILE A 172 22.90 2.32 -0.76
C ILE A 172 23.78 3.53 -0.44
N GLU A 173 23.66 4.57 -1.24
CA GLU A 173 24.47 5.78 -1.09
C GLU A 173 23.71 7.00 -1.59
N ASN A 174 23.73 8.12 -0.82
CA ASN A 174 23.02 9.36 -1.11
C ASN A 174 21.48 9.17 -1.25
N GLY A 175 20.91 8.22 -0.50
CA GLY A 175 19.51 7.84 -0.57
C GLY A 175 19.12 7.14 -1.87
N ILE A 176 20.10 6.63 -2.62
CA ILE A 176 19.91 5.89 -3.87
C ILE A 176 20.30 4.43 -3.66
N ILE A 177 19.46 3.54 -4.12
CA ILE A 177 19.67 2.11 -4.08
C ILE A 177 20.29 1.67 -5.40
N TYR A 178 21.48 1.07 -5.32
CA TYR A 178 22.20 0.47 -6.44
C TYR A 178 21.88 -1.02 -6.49
N THR A 179 21.34 -1.47 -7.61
CA THR A 179 20.99 -2.88 -7.77
C THR A 179 22.11 -3.67 -8.43
N THR A 180 22.10 -5.00 -8.25
CA THR A 180 23.10 -5.91 -8.87
C THR A 180 22.98 -5.97 -10.40
N ASP A 181 21.84 -5.55 -10.97
CA ASP A 181 21.62 -5.43 -12.41
C ASP A 181 21.85 -3.99 -12.93
N HIS A 182 22.69 -3.22 -12.22
CA HIS A 182 23.13 -1.86 -12.59
C HIS A 182 21.99 -0.86 -12.81
N ARG A 183 20.98 -0.88 -11.94
CA ARG A 183 19.90 0.12 -11.92
C ARG A 183 20.02 0.99 -10.69
N TYR A 184 19.61 2.23 -10.82
CA TYR A 184 19.62 3.25 -9.77
C TYR A 184 18.18 3.58 -9.40
N ILE A 185 17.85 3.48 -8.12
CA ILE A 185 16.47 3.60 -7.64
C ILE A 185 16.42 4.58 -6.46
N LYS A 186 15.43 5.46 -6.49
CA LYS A 186 15.11 6.38 -5.39
C LYS A 186 13.72 6.06 -4.86
N ILE A 187 13.60 6.00 -3.53
CA ILE A 187 12.34 5.79 -2.82
C ILE A 187 11.99 7.08 -2.06
N LEU A 188 10.74 7.54 -2.20
CA LEU A 188 10.17 8.62 -1.42
C LEU A 188 9.00 8.10 -0.60
N GLU A 189 8.98 8.40 0.69
CA GLU A 189 7.84 8.14 1.55
C GLU A 189 6.89 9.34 1.53
N ILE A 190 5.62 9.08 1.25
CA ILE A 190 4.58 10.09 1.06
C ILE A 190 3.57 10.00 2.20
N VAL A 191 3.29 11.13 2.83
CA VAL A 191 2.18 11.24 3.78
C VAL A 191 0.88 11.37 2.98
N PRO A 192 -0.07 10.43 3.13
CA PRO A 192 -1.32 10.47 2.39
C PRO A 192 -2.24 11.59 2.88
N ILE A 193 -3.26 11.88 2.06
CA ILE A 193 -4.38 12.75 2.45
C ILE A 193 -5.68 11.95 2.46
N ASN A 194 -6.70 12.46 3.14
CA ASN A 194 -8.02 11.90 2.98
C ASN A 194 -8.71 12.53 1.76
N PHE A 195 -8.46 11.95 0.58
CA PHE A 195 -8.94 12.43 -0.70
C PHE A 195 -10.48 12.43 -0.81
N LEU A 196 -11.14 11.40 -0.26
CA LEU A 196 -12.60 11.26 -0.39
C LEU A 196 -13.39 12.25 0.50
N LEU A 197 -12.77 12.82 1.52
CA LEU A 197 -13.38 13.88 2.34
C LEU A 197 -13.22 15.28 1.71
N ARG A 198 -12.49 15.40 0.61
CA ARG A 198 -12.33 16.68 -0.09
C ARG A 198 -13.55 16.97 -0.96
N SER A 199 -13.83 18.25 -1.15
CA SER A 199 -14.88 18.68 -2.08
C SER A 199 -14.57 18.24 -3.51
N ALA A 200 -15.58 18.09 -4.37
CA ALA A 200 -15.40 17.69 -5.76
C ALA A 200 -14.42 18.63 -6.53
N ARG A 201 -14.44 19.93 -6.21
CA ARG A 201 -13.49 20.90 -6.77
C ARG A 201 -12.04 20.63 -6.33
N GLU A 202 -11.83 20.34 -5.05
CA GLU A 202 -10.51 20.01 -4.52
C GLU A 202 -10.00 18.68 -5.11
N GLN A 203 -10.87 17.66 -5.21
CA GLN A 203 -10.51 16.38 -5.84
C GLN A 203 -10.05 16.58 -7.29
N ARG A 204 -10.76 17.39 -8.09
CA ARG A 204 -10.33 17.75 -9.44
C ARG A 204 -8.98 18.44 -9.45
N ASN A 205 -8.76 19.41 -8.60
CA ASN A 205 -7.48 20.13 -8.51
C ASN A 205 -6.31 19.18 -8.16
N ILE A 206 -6.52 18.24 -7.26
CA ILE A 206 -5.55 17.22 -6.91
C ILE A 206 -5.22 16.34 -8.13
N VAL A 207 -6.23 15.86 -8.84
CA VAL A 207 -6.03 15.05 -10.06
C VAL A 207 -5.28 15.86 -11.13
N TYR A 208 -5.61 17.14 -11.34
CA TYR A 208 -4.88 18.01 -12.30
C TYR A 208 -3.41 18.25 -11.90
N SER A 209 -3.13 18.45 -10.61
CA SER A 209 -1.76 18.56 -10.13
C SER A 209 -0.99 17.25 -10.33
N PHE A 210 -1.64 16.12 -10.12
CA PHE A 210 -1.03 14.81 -10.35
C PHE A 210 -0.83 14.51 -11.85
N ILE A 211 -1.73 14.94 -12.75
CA ILE A 211 -1.54 14.92 -14.21
C ILE A 211 -0.27 15.69 -14.58
N SER A 212 -0.10 16.89 -14.03
CA SER A 212 1.07 17.73 -14.30
C SER A 212 2.37 17.05 -13.84
N TYR A 213 2.34 16.36 -12.71
CA TYR A 213 3.46 15.52 -12.26
C TYR A 213 3.75 14.38 -13.24
N LEU A 214 2.74 13.59 -13.61
CA LEU A 214 2.92 12.43 -14.49
C LEU A 214 3.57 12.78 -15.81
N LYS A 215 3.26 13.95 -16.39
CA LYS A 215 3.85 14.41 -17.66
C LYS A 215 5.38 14.58 -17.62
N ILE A 216 5.93 14.89 -16.45
CA ILE A 216 7.37 15.15 -16.24
C ILE A 216 8.07 14.08 -15.41
N ALA A 217 7.32 13.15 -14.83
CA ALA A 217 7.83 12.06 -14.03
C ALA A 217 8.75 11.12 -14.84
N PRO A 218 9.63 10.35 -14.20
CA PRO A 218 10.38 9.28 -14.84
C PRO A 218 9.47 8.31 -15.62
N VAL A 219 10.03 7.64 -16.61
CA VAL A 219 9.26 6.77 -17.53
C VAL A 219 8.60 5.61 -16.80
N LYS A 220 9.28 5.06 -15.79
CA LYS A 220 8.77 3.98 -14.95
C LYS A 220 8.62 4.45 -13.52
N LEU A 221 7.44 4.24 -12.98
CA LEU A 221 7.09 4.49 -11.59
C LEU A 221 6.51 3.23 -10.97
N GLN A 222 6.86 2.99 -9.71
CA GLN A 222 6.15 2.05 -8.86
C GLN A 222 5.63 2.83 -7.66
N ILE A 223 4.34 2.75 -7.42
CA ILE A 223 3.73 3.29 -6.21
C ILE A 223 3.38 2.09 -5.35
N LYS A 224 3.94 2.05 -4.14
CA LYS A 224 3.76 0.95 -3.23
C LYS A 224 3.05 1.42 -1.97
N VAL A 225 1.99 0.73 -1.61
CA VAL A 225 1.28 0.92 -0.35
C VAL A 225 1.48 -0.33 0.49
N VAL A 226 1.95 -0.15 1.72
CA VAL A 226 2.26 -1.25 2.64
C VAL A 226 1.47 -1.07 3.91
N THR A 227 0.81 -2.13 4.35
CA THR A 227 0.16 -2.19 5.65
C THR A 227 1.18 -2.61 6.71
N LYS A 228 1.23 -1.90 7.82
CA LYS A 228 2.07 -2.21 8.98
C LYS A 228 1.23 -2.06 10.25
N ARG A 229 1.60 -2.75 11.32
CA ARG A 229 1.02 -2.46 12.64
C ARG A 229 1.36 -1.03 13.03
N ALA A 230 0.36 -0.30 13.57
CA ALA A 230 0.54 1.08 13.95
C ALA A 230 1.55 1.19 15.10
N ASP A 231 2.53 2.07 14.95
CA ASP A 231 3.47 2.37 16.03
C ASP A 231 2.83 3.33 17.02
N MET A 232 2.42 2.78 18.18
CA MET A 232 1.83 3.54 19.26
C MET A 232 2.88 4.13 20.22
N ASN A 233 4.16 3.83 20.06
CA ASN A 233 5.19 4.20 21.04
C ASN A 233 5.26 5.71 21.22
N ARG A 234 5.21 6.48 20.12
CA ARG A 234 5.22 7.95 20.16
C ARG A 234 4.04 8.49 20.97
N HIS A 235 2.83 7.98 20.75
CA HIS A 235 1.63 8.41 21.46
C HIS A 235 1.69 7.96 22.96
N ILE A 236 2.16 6.75 23.20
CA ILE A 236 2.38 6.24 24.57
C ILE A 236 3.40 7.10 25.34
N GLU A 237 4.48 7.51 24.69
CA GLU A 237 5.49 8.41 25.29
C GLU A 237 4.93 9.79 25.58
N THR A 238 4.11 10.34 24.69
CA THR A 238 3.41 11.60 24.92
C THR A 238 2.50 11.49 26.13
N VAL A 239 1.67 10.46 26.22
CA VAL A 239 0.79 10.22 27.37
C VAL A 239 1.58 10.03 28.68
N ARG A 240 2.72 9.33 28.65
CA ARG A 240 3.59 9.20 29.83
C ARG A 240 4.18 10.53 30.29
N ARG A 241 4.52 11.40 29.33
CA ARG A 241 5.03 12.73 29.63
C ARG A 241 3.94 13.62 30.23
N GLU A 242 2.73 13.57 29.69
CA GLU A 242 1.55 14.24 30.24
C GLU A 242 1.24 13.74 31.65
N MET A 243 1.29 12.42 31.87
CA MET A 243 1.05 11.80 33.19
C MET A 243 2.09 12.24 34.25
N ALA A 244 3.34 12.43 33.86
CA ALA A 244 4.39 12.91 34.76
C ALA A 244 4.15 14.35 35.25
N GLN A 245 3.43 15.16 34.48
CA GLN A 245 3.10 16.55 34.80
C GLN A 245 1.75 16.69 35.51
N GLU A 246 0.92 15.65 35.52
CA GLU A 246 -0.42 15.70 36.11
C GLU A 246 -0.34 15.61 37.64
N THR A 247 -1.02 16.54 38.33
CA THR A 247 -1.08 16.65 39.78
C THR A 247 -2.30 15.95 40.39
N ASN A 248 -3.37 15.77 39.61
CA ASN A 248 -4.61 15.15 40.05
C ASN A 248 -4.50 13.62 39.99
N GLU A 249 -4.60 12.95 41.14
CA GLU A 249 -4.47 11.50 41.30
C GLU A 249 -5.53 10.74 40.49
N SER A 250 -6.77 11.21 40.46
CA SER A 250 -7.86 10.61 39.70
C SER A 250 -7.58 10.67 38.18
N CYS A 251 -7.00 11.76 37.69
CA CYS A 251 -6.56 11.89 36.28
C CYS A 251 -5.39 10.93 35.99
N ARG A 252 -4.42 10.77 36.90
CA ARG A 252 -3.34 9.80 36.76
C ARG A 252 -3.84 8.38 36.62
N MET A 253 -4.77 7.95 37.45
CA MET A 253 -5.36 6.61 37.38
C MET A 253 -6.02 6.40 35.98
N GLN A 254 -6.73 7.37 35.48
CA GLN A 254 -7.32 7.30 34.14
C GLN A 254 -6.26 7.27 33.02
N GLN A 255 -5.14 7.98 33.18
CA GLN A 255 -4.02 7.92 32.23
C GLN A 255 -3.37 6.53 32.22
N GLU A 256 -3.24 5.87 33.36
CA GLU A 256 -2.73 4.49 33.43
C GLU A 256 -3.64 3.50 32.73
N ASP A 257 -4.95 3.59 32.94
CA ASP A 257 -5.92 2.73 32.24
C ASP A 257 -5.95 2.99 30.76
N TYR A 258 -5.79 4.25 30.36
CA TYR A 258 -5.65 4.60 28.96
C TYR A 258 -4.36 4.04 28.34
N LEU A 259 -3.23 4.05 29.05
CA LEU A 259 -2.00 3.40 28.61
C LEU A 259 -2.17 1.88 28.42
N LYS A 260 -2.93 1.22 29.31
CA LYS A 260 -3.28 -0.20 29.13
C LYS A 260 -4.11 -0.43 27.85
N LEU A 261 -5.10 0.44 27.60
CA LEU A 261 -5.91 0.40 26.40
C LEU A 261 -5.05 0.60 25.12
N LEU A 262 -4.18 1.60 25.12
CA LEU A 262 -3.27 1.87 23.99
C LEU A 262 -2.35 0.69 23.70
N LYS A 263 -1.76 0.08 24.73
CA LYS A 263 -0.93 -1.11 24.56
C LYS A 263 -1.72 -2.28 23.96
N LYS A 264 -2.96 -2.48 24.40
CA LYS A 264 -3.85 -3.52 23.85
C LYS A 264 -4.20 -3.26 22.40
N LEU A 265 -4.54 -2.03 22.04
CA LEU A 265 -4.85 -1.65 20.66
C LEU A 265 -3.64 -1.78 19.74
N GLY A 266 -2.48 -1.27 20.15
CA GLY A 266 -1.24 -1.33 19.37
C GLY A 266 -0.72 -2.75 19.13
N SER A 267 -1.00 -3.69 20.05
CA SER A 267 -0.52 -5.07 19.93
C SER A 267 -1.36 -5.96 18.99
N LYS A 268 -2.64 -5.63 18.76
CA LYS A 268 -3.57 -6.56 18.09
C LYS A 268 -4.42 -5.96 16.96
N GLU A 269 -4.79 -4.69 17.02
CA GLU A 269 -5.89 -4.18 16.21
C GLU A 269 -5.54 -2.98 15.33
N ALA A 270 -4.53 -2.20 15.68
CA ALA A 270 -4.24 -0.95 15.00
C ALA A 270 -3.29 -1.15 13.80
N ILE A 271 -3.70 -0.66 12.64
CA ILE A 271 -2.97 -0.74 11.38
C ILE A 271 -2.65 0.69 10.92
N ALA A 272 -1.46 0.88 10.41
CA ALA A 272 -1.03 2.07 9.69
C ALA A 272 -0.62 1.71 8.26
N ARG A 273 -0.76 2.63 7.34
CA ARG A 273 -0.36 2.49 5.96
C ARG A 273 0.78 3.43 5.63
N ARG A 274 1.79 2.91 4.96
CA ARG A 274 2.89 3.70 4.45
C ARG A 274 2.84 3.71 2.92
N PHE A 275 3.07 4.87 2.36
CA PHE A 275 2.98 5.12 0.93
C PHE A 275 4.35 5.48 0.38
N PHE A 276 4.74 4.82 -0.69
CA PHE A 276 6.06 5.02 -1.29
C PHE A 276 5.92 5.28 -2.78
N LEU A 277 6.61 6.29 -3.25
CA LEU A 277 6.83 6.56 -4.66
C LEU A 277 8.26 6.14 -5.00
N ILE A 278 8.39 5.19 -5.91
CA ILE A 278 9.65 4.57 -6.28
C ILE A 278 9.94 4.91 -7.74
N MET A 279 11.14 5.40 -8.00
CA MET A 279 11.58 5.91 -9.31
C MET A 279 12.87 5.22 -9.73
N GLU A 280 12.97 4.87 -11.01
CA GLU A 280 14.15 4.30 -11.64
C GLU A 280 14.79 5.36 -12.56
N TYR A 281 16.12 5.47 -12.53
CA TYR A 281 16.87 6.25 -13.52
C TYR A 281 16.91 5.53 -14.86
N GLU A 282 16.63 6.25 -15.92
CA GLU A 282 16.83 5.77 -17.30
C GLU A 282 17.96 6.56 -17.98
N PRO A 283 19.03 5.88 -18.41
CA PRO A 283 20.14 6.55 -19.08
C PRO A 283 19.66 7.17 -20.40
N LEU A 284 20.12 8.37 -20.68
CA LEU A 284 19.87 9.03 -21.95
C LEU A 284 20.59 8.27 -23.09
N PRO A 285 19.99 8.17 -24.29
CA PRO A 285 20.64 7.56 -25.43
C PRO A 285 21.99 8.26 -25.74
N GLY A 286 23.08 7.48 -25.68
CA GLY A 286 24.43 8.01 -25.91
C GLY A 286 25.19 8.50 -24.68
N ALA A 287 24.64 8.32 -23.45
CA ALA A 287 25.36 8.61 -22.21
C ALA A 287 26.63 7.75 -22.08
N LYS A 288 27.73 8.37 -21.64
CA LYS A 288 28.98 7.66 -21.40
C LYS A 288 28.90 6.93 -20.04
N LYS A 289 29.28 5.66 -20.00
CA LYS A 289 29.25 4.84 -18.77
C LYS A 289 30.01 5.44 -17.59
N ASP A 290 31.10 6.18 -17.85
CA ASP A 290 31.94 6.77 -16.80
C ASP A 290 31.26 7.92 -16.03
N ARG A 291 30.16 8.49 -16.58
CA ARG A 291 29.38 9.56 -15.96
C ARG A 291 27.98 9.12 -15.52
N GLU A 292 27.62 7.88 -15.85
CA GLU A 292 26.26 7.37 -15.63
C GLU A 292 25.84 7.45 -14.15
N GLU A 293 26.75 7.18 -13.24
CA GLU A 293 26.46 7.24 -11.79
C GLU A 293 26.19 8.66 -11.31
N ALA A 294 27.00 9.62 -11.72
CA ALA A 294 26.80 11.04 -11.36
C ALA A 294 25.53 11.61 -11.98
N ASP A 295 25.25 11.25 -13.24
CA ASP A 295 24.04 11.65 -13.95
C ASP A 295 22.80 11.00 -13.30
N ALA A 296 22.87 9.76 -12.87
CA ALA A 296 21.79 9.07 -12.17
C ALA A 296 21.49 9.74 -10.82
N ILE A 297 22.51 10.09 -10.04
CA ILE A 297 22.36 10.77 -8.76
C ILE A 297 21.65 12.11 -8.95
N SER A 298 22.16 12.96 -9.84
CA SER A 298 21.60 14.29 -10.07
C SER A 298 20.19 14.25 -10.64
N SER A 299 19.93 13.34 -11.58
CA SER A 299 18.61 13.14 -12.20
C SER A 299 17.57 12.65 -11.19
N LEU A 300 17.90 11.63 -10.39
CA LEU A 300 16.99 11.10 -9.36
C LEU A 300 16.73 12.09 -8.24
N GLN A 301 17.73 12.85 -7.80
CA GLN A 301 17.52 13.93 -6.82
C GLN A 301 16.62 15.04 -7.37
N THR A 302 16.78 15.41 -8.64
CA THR A 302 15.92 16.39 -9.30
C THR A 302 14.50 15.83 -9.44
N ALA A 303 14.33 14.59 -9.87
CA ALA A 303 13.03 13.92 -9.95
C ALA A 303 12.34 13.84 -8.59
N ALA A 304 13.09 13.57 -7.51
CA ALA A 304 12.58 13.53 -6.15
C ALA A 304 12.06 14.92 -5.68
N ARG A 305 12.84 15.98 -5.91
CA ARG A 305 12.41 17.36 -5.60
C ARG A 305 11.17 17.76 -6.39
N THR A 306 11.14 17.40 -7.65
CA THR A 306 10.00 17.67 -8.54
C THR A 306 8.76 16.95 -8.06
N ALA A 307 8.86 15.66 -7.73
CA ALA A 307 7.77 14.88 -7.15
C ALA A 307 7.26 15.52 -5.86
N ALA A 308 8.16 15.90 -4.94
CA ALA A 308 7.80 16.54 -3.68
C ALA A 308 7.02 17.85 -3.88
N ASN A 309 7.41 18.67 -4.87
CA ASN A 309 6.74 19.94 -5.16
C ASN A 309 5.32 19.74 -5.69
N TYR A 310 5.14 18.81 -6.64
CA TYR A 310 3.81 18.53 -7.21
C TYR A 310 2.90 17.80 -6.22
N LEU A 311 3.43 16.86 -5.43
CA LEU A 311 2.66 16.20 -4.39
C LEU A 311 2.22 17.17 -3.30
N ARG A 312 3.04 18.19 -2.98
CA ARG A 312 2.63 19.27 -2.07
C ARG A 312 1.45 20.07 -2.63
N GLN A 313 1.40 20.31 -3.94
CA GLN A 313 0.23 20.92 -4.58
C GLN A 313 -1.02 20.02 -4.51
N CYS A 314 -0.84 18.70 -4.45
CA CYS A 314 -1.93 17.75 -4.18
C CYS A 314 -2.35 17.73 -2.70
N GLY A 315 -1.63 18.41 -1.82
CA GLY A 315 -1.87 18.41 -0.37
C GLY A 315 -1.11 17.32 0.40
N ASN A 316 -0.31 16.49 -0.28
CA ASN A 316 0.58 15.52 0.36
C ASN A 316 1.89 16.18 0.83
N SER A 317 2.56 15.55 1.77
CA SER A 317 3.94 15.88 2.11
C SER A 317 4.85 14.67 1.91
N VAL A 318 6.12 14.94 1.68
CA VAL A 318 7.16 13.90 1.62
C VAL A 318 7.85 13.88 2.98
N VAL A 319 8.02 12.69 3.55
CA VAL A 319 8.73 12.50 4.80
C VAL A 319 10.20 12.86 4.58
N GLN A 320 10.72 13.78 5.39
CA GLN A 320 12.13 14.15 5.37
C GLN A 320 12.89 13.35 6.43
N HIS A 321 13.95 12.68 6.01
CA HIS A 321 14.81 11.92 6.89
C HIS A 321 16.16 12.63 7.07
N GLU A 322 16.70 12.63 8.28
CA GLU A 322 18.03 13.19 8.56
C GLU A 322 19.14 12.42 7.84
N ASN A 323 18.94 11.12 7.68
CA ASN A 323 19.85 10.20 6.96
C ASN A 323 19.05 9.40 5.95
N GLU A 324 19.10 9.80 4.68
CA GLU A 324 18.37 9.14 3.59
C GLU A 324 18.83 7.71 3.34
N ASP A 325 20.12 7.38 3.56
CA ASP A 325 20.66 6.04 3.36
C ASP A 325 20.10 5.06 4.40
N GLU A 326 20.05 5.49 5.66
CA GLU A 326 19.48 4.72 6.76
C GLU A 326 17.97 4.51 6.56
N ALA A 327 17.28 5.56 6.16
CA ALA A 327 15.84 5.49 5.88
C ALA A 327 15.52 4.53 4.72
N ALA A 328 16.27 4.60 3.62
CA ALA A 328 16.11 3.67 2.50
C ALA A 328 16.39 2.22 2.92
N ALA A 329 17.42 2.00 3.74
CA ALA A 329 17.76 0.69 4.27
C ALA A 329 16.67 0.15 5.23
N GLU A 330 16.15 0.99 6.13
CA GLU A 330 15.05 0.62 7.03
C GLU A 330 13.77 0.28 6.25
N MET A 331 13.45 1.05 5.21
CA MET A 331 12.32 0.75 4.33
C MET A 331 12.47 -0.64 3.68
N LEU A 332 13.63 -0.94 3.12
CA LEU A 332 13.90 -2.25 2.51
C LEU A 332 13.81 -3.39 3.52
N TYR A 333 14.33 -3.19 4.71
CA TYR A 333 14.20 -4.16 5.80
C TYR A 333 12.74 -4.42 6.16
N THR A 334 11.94 -3.37 6.26
CA THR A 334 10.50 -3.48 6.55
C THR A 334 9.75 -4.25 5.47
N PHE A 335 10.12 -4.11 4.19
CA PHE A 335 9.47 -4.85 3.11
C PHE A 335 9.85 -6.33 3.07
N LEU A 336 11.11 -6.65 3.35
CA LEU A 336 11.64 -8.00 3.18
C LEU A 336 11.51 -8.86 4.43
N CYS A 337 11.60 -8.24 5.61
CA CYS A 337 11.51 -8.89 6.91
C CYS A 337 10.33 -8.35 7.72
N ARG A 338 9.11 -8.44 7.17
CA ARG A 338 7.91 -7.80 7.74
C ARG A 338 7.67 -8.16 9.21
N ARG A 339 7.75 -9.44 9.57
CA ARG A 339 7.53 -9.90 10.94
C ARG A 339 8.64 -9.44 11.88
N GLU A 340 9.89 -9.65 11.49
CA GLU A 340 11.05 -9.32 12.33
C GLU A 340 11.18 -7.79 12.53
N SER A 341 10.86 -6.98 11.51
CA SER A 341 10.90 -5.51 11.58
C SER A 341 9.89 -4.89 12.56
N THR A 342 8.90 -5.66 13.01
CA THR A 342 7.96 -5.23 14.05
C THR A 342 8.57 -5.29 15.44
N ASP A 343 9.41 -6.30 15.67
CA ASP A 343 9.98 -6.59 16.98
C ASP A 343 11.42 -6.05 17.12
N ILE A 344 12.18 -6.01 16.03
CA ILE A 344 13.61 -5.65 16.03
C ILE A 344 13.82 -4.43 15.13
N PRO A 345 14.20 -3.26 15.68
CA PRO A 345 14.60 -2.10 14.90
C PRO A 345 15.79 -2.40 13.99
N PHE A 346 15.86 -1.75 12.84
CA PHE A 346 16.89 -2.00 11.82
C PHE A 346 18.32 -1.83 12.36
N LEU A 347 18.60 -0.82 13.18
CA LEU A 347 19.91 -0.60 13.81
C LEU A 347 20.33 -1.75 14.73
N GLN A 348 19.36 -2.32 15.45
CA GLN A 348 19.64 -3.49 16.29
C GLN A 348 19.94 -4.74 15.46
N ARG A 349 19.25 -4.90 14.31
CA ARG A 349 19.55 -5.98 13.36
C ARG A 349 20.95 -5.84 12.78
N ILE A 350 21.37 -4.63 12.36
CA ILE A 350 22.75 -4.38 11.90
C ILE A 350 23.74 -4.81 12.97
N SER A 351 23.55 -4.37 14.22
CA SER A 351 24.44 -4.71 15.33
C SER A 351 24.53 -6.23 15.56
N HIS A 352 23.40 -6.93 15.44
CA HIS A 352 23.33 -8.38 15.58
C HIS A 352 24.08 -9.12 14.48
N ILE A 353 23.88 -8.74 13.23
CA ILE A 353 24.53 -9.35 12.08
C ILE A 353 26.03 -9.09 12.13
N THR A 354 26.43 -7.83 12.35
CA THR A 354 27.84 -7.44 12.46
C THR A 354 28.55 -8.21 13.57
N SER A 355 27.93 -8.32 14.77
CA SER A 355 28.49 -9.08 15.88
C SER A 355 28.68 -10.56 15.53
N ASN A 356 27.75 -11.17 14.78
CA ASN A 356 27.88 -12.57 14.37
C ASN A 356 29.01 -12.78 13.36
N TYR A 357 29.22 -11.86 12.41
CA TYR A 357 30.32 -11.93 11.44
C TYR A 357 31.67 -11.70 12.11
N ILE A 358 31.80 -10.77 13.04
CA ILE A 358 32.99 -10.53 13.83
C ILE A 358 33.36 -11.79 14.67
N LYS A 359 32.37 -12.43 15.32
CA LYS A 359 32.57 -13.69 16.06
C LYS A 359 33.05 -14.84 15.14
N ALA A 360 32.64 -14.82 13.88
CA ALA A 360 33.10 -15.78 12.88
C ALA A 360 34.47 -15.43 12.28
N GLY A 361 35.13 -14.36 12.75
CA GLY A 361 36.46 -13.94 12.27
C GLY A 361 36.46 -13.19 10.93
N CYS A 362 35.30 -12.72 10.48
CA CYS A 362 35.18 -11.95 9.25
C CYS A 362 35.27 -10.43 9.54
N SER A 363 35.84 -9.67 8.61
CA SER A 363 35.84 -8.20 8.71
C SER A 363 34.46 -7.64 8.34
N ILE A 364 34.14 -6.44 8.83
CA ILE A 364 32.88 -5.76 8.57
C ILE A 364 32.67 -5.51 7.08
N ASP A 365 33.76 -5.17 6.36
CA ASP A 365 33.73 -4.90 4.91
C ASP A 365 33.42 -6.15 4.05
N GLU A 366 33.42 -7.32 4.65
CA GLU A 366 33.15 -8.58 3.97
C GLU A 366 31.68 -9.01 4.07
N ILE A 367 30.84 -8.26 4.81
CA ILE A 367 29.44 -8.58 5.00
C ILE A 367 28.66 -8.19 3.73
N PRO A 368 28.01 -9.15 3.05
CA PRO A 368 27.17 -8.81 1.91
C PRO A 368 26.01 -7.90 2.33
N VAL A 369 25.76 -6.81 1.59
CA VAL A 369 24.66 -5.89 1.87
C VAL A 369 23.31 -6.62 1.91
N GLY A 370 23.12 -7.62 1.05
CA GLY A 370 21.93 -8.46 1.03
C GLY A 370 21.61 -9.15 2.37
N ASP A 371 22.63 -9.45 3.20
CA ASP A 371 22.42 -10.13 4.49
C ASP A 371 21.67 -9.25 5.51
N PHE A 372 21.80 -7.94 5.41
CA PHE A 372 21.07 -7.01 6.27
C PHE A 372 19.57 -7.02 6.00
N PHE A 373 19.16 -7.37 4.77
CA PHE A 373 17.77 -7.34 4.32
C PHE A 373 17.17 -8.73 4.09
N ALA A 374 18.01 -9.76 3.99
CA ALA A 374 17.53 -11.11 3.70
C ALA A 374 16.75 -11.69 4.88
N PRO A 375 15.58 -12.30 4.63
CA PRO A 375 14.85 -13.04 5.65
C PRO A 375 15.63 -14.26 6.10
N SER A 376 15.23 -14.86 7.22
CA SER A 376 15.88 -16.05 7.76
C SER A 376 15.49 -17.32 7.02
N GLN A 377 14.25 -17.37 6.49
CA GLN A 377 13.72 -18.53 5.76
C GLN A 377 12.78 -18.07 4.63
N LEU A 378 12.93 -18.71 3.45
CA LEU A 378 12.03 -18.58 2.31
C LEU A 378 11.55 -19.97 1.90
N ASP A 379 10.24 -20.19 1.85
CA ASP A 379 9.64 -21.44 1.41
C ASP A 379 8.80 -21.24 0.14
N PHE A 380 9.25 -21.84 -0.97
CA PHE A 380 8.61 -21.85 -2.28
C PHE A 380 8.01 -23.25 -2.62
N THR A 381 7.65 -24.03 -1.63
CA THR A 381 7.15 -25.40 -1.87
C THR A 381 5.69 -25.43 -2.30
N HIS A 382 4.92 -24.38 -2.04
CA HIS A 382 3.51 -24.29 -2.38
C HIS A 382 3.27 -23.51 -3.67
N GLY A 383 2.30 -23.96 -4.48
CA GLY A 383 2.01 -23.34 -5.78
C GLY A 383 1.10 -22.11 -5.71
N SER A 384 0.34 -21.94 -4.64
CA SER A 384 -0.62 -20.84 -4.44
C SER A 384 -0.13 -19.74 -3.51
N TYR A 385 0.83 -20.03 -2.64
CA TYR A 385 1.43 -19.08 -1.68
C TYR A 385 2.90 -19.41 -1.43
N LEU A 386 3.61 -18.52 -0.78
CA LEU A 386 4.95 -18.73 -0.24
C LEU A 386 4.98 -18.35 1.24
N CYS A 387 6.00 -18.81 1.97
CA CYS A 387 6.18 -18.46 3.38
C CYS A 387 7.54 -17.79 3.58
N ILE A 388 7.54 -16.63 4.28
CA ILE A 388 8.74 -15.87 4.67
C ILE A 388 8.72 -15.75 6.19
N ASP A 389 9.70 -16.33 6.87
CA ASP A 389 9.86 -16.24 8.34
C ASP A 389 8.56 -16.55 9.13
N GLY A 390 7.75 -17.50 8.62
CA GLY A 390 6.49 -17.90 9.25
C GLY A 390 5.30 -17.01 8.92
N THR A 391 5.45 -16.01 8.05
CA THR A 391 4.34 -15.25 7.45
C THR A 391 4.03 -15.80 6.06
N TYR A 392 2.76 -16.00 5.77
CA TYR A 392 2.28 -16.53 4.50
C TYR A 392 1.92 -15.39 3.55
N TYR A 393 2.33 -15.52 2.28
CA TYR A 393 2.14 -14.51 1.23
C TYR A 393 1.45 -15.12 0.02
N ALA A 394 0.37 -14.52 -0.44
CA ALA A 394 -0.25 -14.81 -1.72
C ALA A 394 -0.26 -13.55 -2.58
N TYR A 395 -0.20 -13.72 -3.89
CA TYR A 395 -0.20 -12.62 -4.84
C TYR A 395 -1.39 -12.71 -5.76
N LEU A 396 -2.06 -11.56 -5.94
CA LEU A 396 -3.17 -11.40 -6.85
C LEU A 396 -2.80 -10.32 -7.88
N LEU A 397 -3.24 -10.50 -9.11
CA LEU A 397 -3.09 -9.49 -10.16
C LEU A 397 -4.43 -9.17 -10.80
N VAL A 398 -4.60 -7.93 -11.22
CA VAL A 398 -5.75 -7.54 -12.04
C VAL A 398 -5.37 -7.79 -13.51
N PRO A 399 -6.03 -8.74 -14.19
CA PRO A 399 -5.71 -9.04 -15.59
C PRO A 399 -6.08 -7.87 -16.50
N SER A 400 -5.53 -7.86 -17.70
CA SER A 400 -5.71 -6.77 -18.66
C SER A 400 -7.17 -6.46 -19.03
N ASP A 401 -8.02 -7.47 -18.97
CA ASP A 401 -9.48 -7.42 -19.20
C ASP A 401 -10.30 -7.24 -17.91
N GLY A 402 -9.66 -7.28 -16.74
CA GLY A 402 -10.30 -7.21 -15.42
C GLY A 402 -10.56 -5.80 -14.89
N TYR A 403 -10.26 -4.75 -15.64
CA TYR A 403 -10.46 -3.36 -15.21
C TYR A 403 -11.81 -2.83 -15.67
N LYS A 404 -12.48 -2.05 -14.82
CA LYS A 404 -13.65 -1.28 -15.20
C LYS A 404 -13.29 -0.22 -16.25
N SER A 405 -14.15 -0.02 -17.24
CA SER A 405 -13.89 0.93 -18.34
C SER A 405 -14.04 2.39 -17.93
N GLU A 406 -14.93 2.69 -17.00
CA GLU A 406 -15.16 4.03 -16.45
C GLU A 406 -15.03 4.01 -14.94
N VAL A 407 -14.20 4.90 -14.40
CA VAL A 407 -13.87 4.95 -12.97
C VAL A 407 -14.00 6.38 -12.43
N PRO A 408 -14.39 6.57 -11.18
CA PRO A 408 -14.33 7.88 -10.51
C PRO A 408 -12.90 8.25 -10.15
N ALA A 409 -12.65 9.51 -9.83
CA ALA A 409 -11.36 9.94 -9.27
C ALA A 409 -11.07 9.21 -7.95
N GLY A 410 -9.84 8.75 -7.78
CA GLY A 410 -9.40 8.04 -6.57
C GLY A 410 -10.03 6.65 -6.40
N TRP A 411 -10.44 6.00 -7.47
CA TRP A 411 -11.06 4.66 -7.45
C TRP A 411 -10.21 3.58 -6.76
N LEU A 412 -8.89 3.75 -6.73
CA LEU A 412 -8.00 2.85 -5.97
C LEU A 412 -8.12 2.99 -4.45
N SER A 413 -8.82 4.01 -3.94
CA SER A 413 -8.94 4.26 -2.49
C SER A 413 -9.44 3.06 -1.71
N LEU A 414 -10.37 2.27 -2.28
CA LEU A 414 -10.87 1.05 -1.64
C LEU A 414 -9.79 -0.04 -1.52
N LEU A 415 -8.96 -0.23 -2.56
CA LEU A 415 -7.86 -1.17 -2.54
C LEU A 415 -6.75 -0.73 -1.58
N VAL A 416 -6.40 0.55 -1.66
CA VAL A 416 -5.39 1.17 -0.78
C VAL A 416 -5.79 1.04 0.69
N ASN A 417 -7.08 1.17 1.00
CA ASN A 417 -7.63 1.10 2.35
C ASN A 417 -8.28 -0.27 2.68
N ALA A 418 -8.01 -1.30 1.90
CA ALA A 418 -8.42 -2.67 2.22
C ALA A 418 -7.85 -3.12 3.57
N GLY A 419 -8.34 -4.22 4.10
CA GLY A 419 -8.02 -4.69 5.46
C GLY A 419 -6.54 -4.92 5.78
N ASP A 420 -6.28 -5.57 6.91
CA ASP A 420 -4.94 -5.91 7.37
C ASP A 420 -4.24 -6.92 6.45
N GLY A 421 -2.94 -6.71 6.26
CA GLY A 421 -2.10 -7.61 5.48
C GLY A 421 -2.27 -7.47 3.96
N ILE A 422 -2.90 -6.39 3.49
CA ILE A 422 -3.08 -6.12 2.06
C ILE A 422 -2.13 -5.00 1.65
N ASP A 423 -1.16 -5.34 0.79
CA ASP A 423 -0.28 -4.35 0.17
C ASP A 423 -0.62 -4.21 -1.31
N LEU A 424 -0.39 -3.03 -1.86
CA LEU A 424 -0.68 -2.71 -3.25
C LEU A 424 0.56 -2.16 -3.95
N ASP A 425 0.88 -2.71 -5.10
CA ASP A 425 1.88 -2.18 -6.03
C ASP A 425 1.18 -1.71 -7.32
N VAL A 426 1.33 -0.43 -7.63
CA VAL A 426 0.83 0.20 -8.86
C VAL A 426 2.04 0.52 -9.73
N PHE A 427 2.13 -0.09 -10.90
CA PHE A 427 3.18 0.20 -11.86
C PHE A 427 2.62 1.06 -12.99
N LEU A 428 3.28 2.18 -13.24
CA LEU A 428 3.00 3.07 -14.36
C LEU A 428 4.23 3.13 -15.27
N THR A 429 4.07 2.72 -16.53
CA THR A 429 5.16 2.74 -17.51
C THR A 429 4.76 3.55 -18.70
N ARG A 430 5.36 4.75 -18.83
CA ARG A 430 5.11 5.66 -19.96
C ARG A 430 5.70 5.07 -21.25
N GLN A 431 4.97 5.19 -22.33
CA GLN A 431 5.38 4.67 -23.63
C GLN A 431 5.75 5.80 -24.61
N PRO A 432 6.74 5.60 -25.51
CA PRO A 432 7.08 6.57 -26.53
C PRO A 432 5.88 6.88 -27.43
N LYS A 433 5.49 8.15 -27.48
CA LYS A 433 4.29 8.64 -28.17
C LYS A 433 4.25 8.25 -29.65
N ASP A 434 5.34 8.49 -30.37
CA ASP A 434 5.41 8.21 -31.81
C ASP A 434 5.25 6.73 -32.14
N ARG A 435 5.82 5.86 -31.29
CA ARG A 435 5.67 4.42 -31.43
C ARG A 435 4.22 4.00 -31.23
N MET A 436 3.55 4.59 -30.23
CA MET A 436 2.17 4.27 -29.90
C MET A 436 1.21 4.76 -30.98
N ILE A 437 1.36 5.98 -31.50
CA ILE A 437 0.53 6.51 -32.59
C ILE A 437 0.62 5.61 -33.83
N ARG A 438 1.82 5.16 -34.21
CA ARG A 438 2.00 4.22 -35.33
C ARG A 438 1.31 2.88 -35.08
N LYS A 439 1.49 2.31 -33.89
CA LYS A 439 0.86 1.03 -33.49
C LYS A 439 -0.66 1.11 -33.51
N LEU A 440 -1.20 2.19 -32.94
CA LEU A 440 -2.64 2.49 -32.90
C LEU A 440 -3.20 2.65 -34.33
N GLY A 441 -2.51 3.41 -35.17
CA GLY A 441 -2.92 3.63 -36.56
C GLY A 441 -2.93 2.34 -37.41
N GLN A 442 -1.97 1.43 -37.16
CA GLN A 442 -1.92 0.13 -37.82
C GLN A 442 -3.08 -0.77 -37.34
N GLN A 443 -3.31 -0.84 -36.02
CA GLN A 443 -4.38 -1.67 -35.45
C GLN A 443 -5.78 -1.18 -35.86
N LEU A 444 -6.00 0.13 -35.86
CA LEU A 444 -7.25 0.71 -36.33
C LEU A 444 -7.54 0.37 -37.83
N ARG A 445 -6.50 0.34 -38.68
CA ARG A 445 -6.66 -0.09 -40.09
C ARG A 445 -7.07 -1.55 -40.17
N ILE A 446 -6.43 -2.44 -39.39
CA ILE A 446 -6.76 -3.87 -39.36
C ILE A 446 -8.20 -4.09 -38.88
N ASN A 447 -8.59 -3.45 -37.77
CA ASN A 447 -9.94 -3.60 -37.22
C ASN A 447 -11.01 -3.05 -38.17
N ARG A 448 -10.75 -1.94 -38.88
CA ARG A 448 -11.65 -1.40 -39.89
C ARG A 448 -11.79 -2.30 -41.13
N SER A 449 -10.73 -3.01 -41.51
CA SER A 449 -10.83 -3.99 -42.60
C SER A 449 -11.70 -5.16 -42.18
N LYS A 450 -11.49 -5.66 -40.97
CA LYS A 450 -12.27 -6.79 -40.40
C LYS A 450 -13.76 -6.46 -40.28
N ILE A 451 -14.11 -5.25 -39.76
CA ILE A 451 -15.52 -4.87 -39.58
C ILE A 451 -16.29 -4.80 -40.91
N LYS A 452 -15.62 -4.48 -42.01
CA LYS A 452 -16.23 -4.49 -43.34
C LYS A 452 -16.56 -5.88 -43.88
N GLU A 453 -15.85 -6.91 -43.36
CA GLU A 453 -16.02 -8.31 -43.73
C GLU A 453 -17.02 -9.04 -42.78
N THR A 454 -17.42 -8.42 -41.68
CA THR A 454 -18.29 -9.00 -40.65
C THR A 454 -19.72 -8.48 -40.86
N SER A 455 -20.74 -9.38 -40.76
CA SER A 455 -22.14 -8.98 -40.85
C SER A 455 -22.60 -8.27 -39.55
N ASP A 456 -23.50 -7.28 -39.72
CA ASP A 456 -24.02 -6.45 -38.59
C ASP A 456 -24.73 -7.25 -37.47
N THR A 457 -25.07 -8.51 -37.72
CA THR A 457 -25.77 -9.39 -36.77
C THR A 457 -24.83 -10.26 -35.92
N ASN A 458 -23.52 -10.08 -36.04
CA ASN A 458 -22.53 -10.93 -35.39
C ASN A 458 -21.98 -10.23 -34.15
N THR A 459 -21.83 -10.94 -33.01
CA THR A 459 -21.18 -10.44 -31.77
C THR A 459 -19.76 -9.90 -32.04
N ASP A 460 -19.09 -10.39 -33.07
CA ASP A 460 -17.80 -9.88 -33.53
C ASP A 460 -17.84 -8.41 -34.01
N PHE A 461 -19.00 -7.93 -34.51
CA PHE A 461 -19.19 -6.57 -34.94
C PHE A 461 -19.11 -5.59 -33.77
N ASP A 462 -19.84 -5.88 -32.68
CA ASP A 462 -19.89 -5.01 -31.48
C ASP A 462 -18.52 -4.92 -30.80
N ASP A 463 -17.79 -6.02 -30.73
CA ASP A 463 -16.43 -6.05 -30.16
C ASP A 463 -15.44 -5.26 -31.00
N LEU A 464 -15.51 -5.39 -32.33
CA LEU A 464 -14.67 -4.63 -33.27
C LEU A 464 -15.01 -3.14 -33.25
N ASP A 465 -16.29 -2.77 -33.17
CA ASP A 465 -16.72 -1.39 -33.05
C ASP A 465 -16.24 -0.75 -31.73
N SER A 466 -16.40 -1.47 -30.61
CA SER A 466 -15.88 -1.06 -29.31
C SER A 466 -14.35 -0.89 -29.32
N ALA A 467 -13.62 -1.81 -29.95
CA ALA A 467 -12.17 -1.72 -30.10
C ALA A 467 -11.74 -0.53 -31.00
N ILE A 468 -12.52 -0.22 -32.03
CA ILE A 468 -12.28 0.93 -32.90
C ILE A 468 -12.52 2.24 -32.15
N ARG A 469 -13.63 2.36 -31.41
CA ARG A 469 -13.93 3.53 -30.56
C ARG A 469 -12.82 3.76 -29.53
N SER A 470 -12.43 2.72 -28.82
CA SER A 470 -11.32 2.79 -27.85
C SER A 470 -10.00 3.21 -28.50
N GLY A 471 -9.73 2.74 -29.72
CA GLY A 471 -8.55 3.12 -30.48
C GLY A 471 -8.55 4.59 -30.90
N TYR A 472 -9.69 5.12 -31.30
CA TYR A 472 -9.84 6.55 -31.59
C TYR A 472 -9.68 7.39 -30.34
N PHE A 473 -10.31 7.01 -29.22
CA PHE A 473 -10.16 7.68 -27.94
C PHE A 473 -8.67 7.82 -27.56
N LEU A 474 -7.91 6.74 -27.64
CA LEU A 474 -6.47 6.77 -27.31
C LEU A 474 -5.67 7.62 -28.31
N LYS A 475 -6.00 7.56 -29.60
CA LYS A 475 -5.32 8.36 -30.61
C LYS A 475 -5.62 9.85 -30.44
N ASP A 476 -6.87 10.20 -30.12
CA ASP A 476 -7.29 11.57 -29.88
C ASP A 476 -6.60 12.15 -28.64
N GLY A 477 -6.58 11.42 -27.52
CA GLY A 477 -5.85 11.83 -26.31
C GLY A 477 -4.36 12.06 -26.58
N LEU A 478 -3.70 11.17 -27.32
CA LEU A 478 -2.32 11.37 -27.76
C LEU A 478 -2.14 12.63 -28.62
N SER A 479 -3.10 12.96 -29.48
CA SER A 479 -3.08 14.18 -30.28
C SER A 479 -3.29 15.43 -29.43
N ASN A 480 -4.06 15.32 -28.35
CA ASN A 480 -4.36 16.37 -27.38
C ASN A 480 -3.31 16.47 -26.24
N HIS A 481 -2.06 16.12 -26.51
CA HIS A 481 -0.94 16.23 -25.57
C HIS A 481 -1.03 15.37 -24.31
N GLU A 482 -1.81 14.29 -24.31
CA GLU A 482 -1.71 13.26 -23.30
C GLU A 482 -0.58 12.27 -23.63
N ASP A 483 -0.03 11.63 -22.59
CA ASP A 483 0.91 10.53 -22.72
C ASP A 483 0.20 9.20 -22.57
N PHE A 484 0.79 8.15 -23.14
CA PHE A 484 0.29 6.79 -23.03
C PHE A 484 1.07 6.01 -21.98
N TYR A 485 0.34 5.35 -21.10
CA TYR A 485 0.90 4.50 -20.05
C TYR A 485 0.37 3.07 -20.12
N TYR A 486 1.19 2.14 -19.66
CA TYR A 486 0.73 0.85 -19.18
C TYR A 486 0.56 0.92 -17.68
N LEU A 487 -0.64 0.60 -17.21
CA LEU A 487 -0.99 0.44 -15.79
C LEU A 487 -0.98 -1.05 -15.46
N ASN A 488 -0.32 -1.43 -14.37
CA ASN A 488 -0.36 -2.77 -13.82
C ASN A 488 -0.63 -2.69 -12.31
N LEU A 489 -1.47 -3.57 -11.79
CA LEU A 489 -1.76 -3.72 -10.37
C LEU A 489 -1.34 -5.10 -9.87
N LEU A 490 -0.54 -5.13 -8.82
CA LEU A 490 -0.15 -6.33 -8.10
C LEU A 490 -0.55 -6.16 -6.63
N ILE A 491 -1.32 -7.09 -6.11
CA ILE A 491 -1.81 -7.08 -4.74
C ILE A 491 -1.10 -8.20 -3.99
N THR A 492 -0.48 -7.87 -2.86
CA THR A 492 0.13 -8.82 -1.94
C THR A 492 -0.81 -9.03 -0.76
N VAL A 493 -1.17 -10.25 -0.49
CA VAL A 493 -1.98 -10.64 0.68
C VAL A 493 -1.10 -11.39 1.66
N THR A 494 -1.11 -10.98 2.93
CA THR A 494 -0.30 -11.60 3.98
C THR A 494 -1.15 -12.05 5.16
N ALA A 495 -0.78 -13.19 5.77
CA ALA A 495 -1.44 -13.74 6.95
C ALA A 495 -0.46 -14.54 7.81
N ASP A 496 -0.84 -14.78 9.08
CA ASP A 496 -0.04 -15.57 10.01
C ASP A 496 -0.30 -17.09 9.86
N ASN A 497 -1.35 -17.49 9.15
CA ASN A 497 -1.68 -18.88 8.88
C ASN A 497 -2.31 -19.03 7.48
N PRO A 498 -2.29 -20.24 6.88
CA PRO A 498 -2.84 -20.48 5.54
C PRO A 498 -4.36 -20.27 5.43
N ASP A 499 -5.12 -20.61 6.46
CA ASP A 499 -6.60 -20.53 6.43
C ASP A 499 -7.04 -19.05 6.41
N ASP A 500 -6.38 -18.19 7.20
CA ASP A 500 -6.60 -16.74 7.18
C ASP A 500 -6.16 -16.13 5.85
N LEU A 501 -5.06 -16.64 5.27
CA LEU A 501 -4.60 -16.20 3.95
C LEU A 501 -5.65 -16.48 2.86
N ASP A 502 -6.22 -17.67 2.86
CA ASP A 502 -7.25 -18.07 1.89
C ASP A 502 -8.52 -17.25 2.09
N TRP A 503 -8.92 -16.99 3.35
CA TRP A 503 -10.04 -16.11 3.66
C TRP A 503 -9.82 -14.68 3.18
N LYS A 504 -8.66 -14.08 3.47
CA LYS A 504 -8.30 -12.73 3.00
C LYS A 504 -8.25 -12.64 1.49
N CYS A 505 -7.73 -13.66 0.81
CA CYS A 505 -7.74 -13.72 -0.65
C CYS A 505 -9.16 -13.77 -1.22
N ALA A 506 -10.07 -14.52 -0.58
CA ALA A 506 -11.47 -14.60 -1.00
C ALA A 506 -12.18 -13.26 -0.77
N GLU A 507 -11.97 -12.60 0.37
CA GLU A 507 -12.54 -11.28 0.66
C GLU A 507 -12.03 -10.21 -0.32
N MET A 508 -10.73 -10.22 -0.65
CA MET A 508 -10.17 -9.31 -1.65
C MET A 508 -10.79 -9.52 -3.04
N LYS A 509 -11.02 -10.77 -3.44
CA LYS A 509 -11.72 -11.08 -4.69
C LYS A 509 -13.14 -10.54 -4.69
N LYS A 510 -13.90 -10.73 -3.61
CA LYS A 510 -15.25 -10.17 -3.46
C LYS A 510 -15.26 -8.65 -3.52
N LEU A 511 -14.30 -8.00 -2.84
CA LEU A 511 -14.17 -6.54 -2.86
C LEU A 511 -13.98 -6.02 -4.29
N LEU A 512 -13.10 -6.64 -5.07
CA LEU A 512 -12.83 -6.24 -6.45
C LEU A 512 -14.02 -6.51 -7.37
N ILE A 513 -14.67 -7.65 -7.24
CA ILE A 513 -15.89 -7.97 -7.99
C ILE A 513 -17.00 -6.95 -7.69
N SER A 514 -17.15 -6.50 -6.44
CA SER A 514 -18.11 -5.44 -6.08
C SER A 514 -17.83 -4.09 -6.76
N GLN A 515 -16.63 -3.90 -7.29
CA GLN A 515 -16.21 -2.72 -8.06
C GLN A 515 -16.16 -2.99 -9.57
N ASP A 516 -16.81 -4.04 -10.04
CA ASP A 516 -16.77 -4.50 -11.45
C ASP A 516 -15.34 -4.78 -11.94
N MET A 517 -14.47 -5.25 -11.06
CA MET A 517 -13.10 -5.61 -11.38
C MET A 517 -12.85 -7.09 -11.13
N ASN A 518 -12.13 -7.74 -12.04
CA ASN A 518 -11.72 -9.12 -11.90
C ASN A 518 -10.28 -9.22 -11.40
N VAL A 519 -9.98 -10.28 -10.64
CA VAL A 519 -8.64 -10.51 -10.11
C VAL A 519 -8.27 -11.99 -10.24
N GLN A 520 -7.01 -12.26 -10.52
CA GLN A 520 -6.46 -13.60 -10.69
C GLN A 520 -5.34 -13.86 -9.67
N SER A 521 -5.31 -15.09 -9.14
CA SER A 521 -4.20 -15.54 -8.29
C SER A 521 -2.95 -15.82 -9.13
N CYS A 522 -1.78 -15.47 -8.60
CA CYS A 522 -0.48 -15.74 -9.22
C CYS A 522 0.00 -17.17 -8.90
N ASN A 523 -0.77 -18.20 -9.29
CA ASN A 523 -0.41 -19.59 -9.03
C ASN A 523 0.83 -19.98 -9.84
N PHE A 524 1.74 -20.77 -9.22
CA PHE A 524 3.01 -21.25 -9.78
C PHE A 524 4.01 -20.17 -10.19
N CYS A 525 3.71 -18.88 -9.94
CA CYS A 525 4.61 -17.75 -10.19
C CYS A 525 4.86 -16.90 -8.95
N GLN A 526 4.81 -17.50 -7.76
CA GLN A 526 4.98 -16.81 -6.48
C GLN A 526 6.35 -16.14 -6.34
N GLU A 527 7.43 -16.82 -6.79
CA GLU A 527 8.77 -16.24 -6.77
C GLU A 527 8.87 -15.00 -7.66
N GLN A 528 8.27 -15.03 -8.86
CA GLN A 528 8.24 -13.88 -9.77
C GLN A 528 7.42 -12.73 -9.18
N ALA A 529 6.31 -13.05 -8.55
CA ALA A 529 5.46 -12.07 -7.88
C ALA A 529 6.16 -11.41 -6.68
N LEU A 530 6.85 -12.23 -5.84
CA LEU A 530 7.68 -11.72 -4.74
C LEU A 530 8.76 -10.75 -5.25
N ARG A 531 9.50 -11.13 -6.29
CA ARG A 531 10.53 -10.25 -6.87
C ARG A 531 9.95 -8.98 -7.47
N SER A 532 8.72 -9.04 -7.99
CA SER A 532 8.02 -7.90 -8.53
C SER A 532 7.45 -6.96 -7.45
N SER A 533 7.13 -7.51 -6.27
CA SER A 533 6.66 -6.72 -5.14
C SER A 533 7.79 -5.96 -4.41
N PHE A 534 9.05 -6.22 -4.73
CA PHE A 534 10.16 -5.42 -4.18
C PHE A 534 10.07 -3.97 -4.67
N PRO A 535 10.48 -3.00 -3.86
CA PRO A 535 10.44 -1.58 -4.25
C PRO A 535 11.59 -1.23 -5.21
N LEU A 536 11.66 -1.92 -6.34
CA LEU A 536 12.75 -1.85 -7.31
C LEU A 536 12.27 -1.56 -8.74
N VAL A 537 11.04 -1.11 -8.92
CA VAL A 537 10.44 -0.73 -10.22
C VAL A 537 10.56 -1.87 -11.27
N LYS A 538 10.52 -3.13 -10.84
CA LYS A 538 10.72 -4.30 -11.72
C LYS A 538 9.52 -5.24 -11.63
N LEU A 539 8.68 -5.23 -12.63
CA LEU A 539 7.60 -6.20 -12.80
C LEU A 539 8.07 -7.33 -13.72
N ASP A 540 7.90 -8.60 -13.31
CA ASP A 540 8.24 -9.75 -14.15
C ASP A 540 7.47 -9.69 -15.48
N LYS A 541 8.15 -10.04 -16.58
CA LYS A 541 7.57 -9.95 -17.92
C LYS A 541 6.27 -10.72 -18.07
N SER A 542 6.15 -11.88 -17.44
CA SER A 542 4.94 -12.71 -17.51
C SER A 542 3.76 -12.06 -16.77
N LEU A 543 4.02 -11.42 -15.63
CA LEU A 543 3.01 -10.67 -14.86
C LEU A 543 2.64 -9.38 -15.57
N PHE A 544 3.63 -8.66 -16.12
CA PHE A 544 3.42 -7.45 -16.91
C PHE A 544 2.47 -7.69 -18.09
N GLU A 545 2.76 -8.70 -18.92
CA GLU A 545 1.93 -9.01 -20.10
C GLU A 545 0.50 -9.45 -19.74
N ARG A 546 0.29 -10.05 -18.56
CA ARG A 546 -1.02 -10.47 -18.09
C ARG A 546 -1.87 -9.34 -17.53
N SER A 547 -1.24 -8.34 -16.91
CA SER A 547 -1.94 -7.31 -16.14
C SER A 547 -1.89 -5.92 -16.77
N LYS A 548 -1.11 -5.71 -17.85
CA LYS A 548 -0.97 -4.38 -18.47
C LYS A 548 -2.31 -3.87 -19.00
N ARG A 549 -2.68 -2.65 -18.64
CA ARG A 549 -3.85 -1.93 -19.10
C ARG A 549 -3.43 -0.64 -19.78
N ASN A 550 -4.01 -0.37 -20.95
CA ASN A 550 -3.79 0.88 -21.68
C ASN A 550 -4.49 2.03 -20.97
N VAL A 551 -3.76 3.09 -20.64
CA VAL A 551 -4.34 4.30 -20.06
C VAL A 551 -3.67 5.54 -20.62
N LEU A 552 -4.42 6.63 -20.76
CA LEU A 552 -3.90 7.96 -20.98
C LEU A 552 -3.52 8.64 -19.68
N THR A 553 -2.84 9.79 -19.73
CA THR A 553 -2.43 10.53 -18.53
C THR A 553 -3.60 10.79 -17.59
N LEU A 554 -4.76 11.13 -18.11
CA LEU A 554 -5.98 11.39 -17.32
C LEU A 554 -6.45 10.14 -16.58
N GLY A 555 -6.52 8.98 -17.28
CA GLY A 555 -6.86 7.69 -16.68
C GLY A 555 -5.81 7.21 -15.66
N ALA A 556 -4.51 7.45 -15.91
CA ALA A 556 -3.47 7.16 -14.94
C ALA A 556 -3.58 8.03 -13.68
N ALA A 557 -3.91 9.31 -13.83
CA ALA A 557 -4.07 10.24 -12.72
C ALA A 557 -5.34 9.97 -11.89
N SER A 558 -6.40 9.42 -12.49
CA SER A 558 -7.60 9.01 -11.75
C SER A 558 -7.34 7.92 -10.72
N CYS A 559 -6.24 7.16 -10.91
CA CYS A 559 -5.81 6.14 -9.93
C CYS A 559 -5.40 6.73 -8.59
N TYR A 560 -5.06 8.01 -8.50
CA TYR A 560 -4.49 8.73 -7.35
C TYR A 560 -4.39 7.90 -6.06
N PRO A 561 -3.25 7.26 -5.77
CA PRO A 561 -3.17 6.24 -4.73
C PRO A 561 -2.79 6.79 -3.35
N PHE A 562 -2.36 8.07 -3.24
CA PHE A 562 -1.85 8.68 -1.99
C PHE A 562 -3.00 9.15 -1.09
N THR A 563 -3.93 8.25 -0.83
CA THR A 563 -5.15 8.49 -0.04
C THR A 563 -5.27 7.48 1.08
N ALA A 564 -5.55 7.95 2.29
CA ALA A 564 -5.83 7.09 3.43
C ALA A 564 -7.11 7.52 4.12
N TYR A 565 -7.83 6.55 4.69
CA TYR A 565 -8.95 6.82 5.59
C TYR A 565 -8.48 7.04 7.02
N GLU A 566 -7.18 7.06 7.23
CA GLU A 566 -6.57 7.31 8.53
C GLU A 566 -6.77 8.75 8.93
N LEU A 567 -7.10 8.94 10.20
CA LEU A 567 -7.18 10.23 10.84
C LEU A 567 -6.37 10.10 12.14
N CYS A 568 -5.07 10.33 12.05
CA CYS A 568 -4.14 10.09 13.13
C CYS A 568 -3.20 11.29 13.28
N ASP A 569 -3.65 12.28 14.05
CA ASP A 569 -2.85 13.45 14.38
C ASP A 569 -1.86 13.11 15.50
N ASP A 570 -0.64 13.62 15.43
CA ASP A 570 0.43 13.28 16.37
C ASP A 570 0.08 13.56 17.84
N ASN A 571 -0.69 14.63 18.10
CA ASN A 571 -0.98 15.13 19.43
C ASN A 571 -2.48 15.21 19.76
N GLY A 572 -3.27 14.37 19.13
CA GLY A 572 -4.73 14.37 19.28
C GLY A 572 -5.27 13.54 20.44
N ILE A 573 -6.59 13.51 20.56
CA ILE A 573 -7.32 12.57 21.42
C ILE A 573 -7.77 11.37 20.57
N LEU A 574 -7.58 10.15 21.10
CA LEU A 574 -8.10 8.95 20.45
C LEU A 574 -9.65 8.97 20.51
N LEU A 575 -10.31 8.98 19.37
CA LEU A 575 -11.77 8.84 19.30
C LEU A 575 -12.20 7.37 19.24
N GLY A 576 -11.45 6.53 18.53
CA GLY A 576 -11.76 5.12 18.36
C GLY A 576 -10.87 4.44 17.32
N VAL A 577 -11.36 3.30 16.84
CA VAL A 577 -10.76 2.54 15.73
C VAL A 577 -11.71 2.59 14.54
N ASN A 578 -11.19 2.86 13.36
CA ASN A 578 -11.96 2.89 12.13
C ASN A 578 -12.50 1.50 11.80
N LYS A 579 -13.82 1.36 11.67
CA LYS A 579 -14.50 0.08 11.45
C LYS A 579 -14.12 -0.58 10.11
N HIS A 580 -13.72 0.21 9.11
CA HIS A 580 -13.48 -0.29 7.75
C HIS A 580 -12.05 -0.82 7.55
N ASN A 581 -11.08 -0.18 8.20
CA ASN A 581 -9.67 -0.46 7.92
C ASN A 581 -8.80 -0.63 9.17
N ASN A 582 -9.43 -0.72 10.36
CA ASN A 582 -8.77 -0.89 11.66
C ASN A 582 -7.67 0.16 11.97
N SER A 583 -7.68 1.33 11.29
CA SER A 583 -6.79 2.43 11.65
C SER A 583 -7.27 3.16 12.89
N LEU A 584 -6.34 3.77 13.62
CA LEU A 584 -6.68 4.62 14.76
C LEU A 584 -7.28 5.94 14.30
N ILE A 585 -8.24 6.44 15.04
CA ILE A 585 -8.79 7.79 14.87
C ILE A 585 -8.32 8.63 16.04
N ILE A 586 -7.24 9.38 15.84
CA ILE A 586 -6.67 10.33 16.79
C ILE A 586 -6.78 11.72 16.18
N VAL A 587 -7.45 12.65 16.85
CA VAL A 587 -7.76 13.97 16.29
C VAL A 587 -7.29 15.07 17.24
N ASP A 588 -6.49 16.00 16.73
CA ASP A 588 -6.15 17.25 17.41
C ASP A 588 -6.91 18.42 16.78
N ILE A 589 -8.12 18.68 17.32
CA ILE A 589 -9.01 19.74 16.82
C ILE A 589 -8.42 21.14 16.91
N PHE A 590 -7.38 21.35 17.76
CA PHE A 590 -6.74 22.64 17.97
C PHE A 590 -5.55 22.85 17.02
N ASP A 591 -5.17 21.89 16.21
CA ASP A 591 -4.12 22.08 15.21
C ASP A 591 -4.66 22.91 14.03
N SER A 592 -4.40 24.20 14.05
CA SER A 592 -4.83 25.17 13.02
C SER A 592 -4.19 24.91 11.63
N ARG A 593 -3.14 24.08 11.56
CA ARG A 593 -2.51 23.67 10.28
C ARG A 593 -3.39 22.69 9.52
N ILE A 594 -4.19 21.87 10.26
CA ILE A 594 -5.07 20.85 9.72
C ILE A 594 -6.52 21.33 9.69
N TYR A 595 -6.98 21.91 10.80
CA TYR A 595 -8.39 22.33 10.99
C TYR A 595 -8.51 23.87 11.02
N LYS A 596 -9.41 24.42 10.21
CA LYS A 596 -9.63 25.87 10.14
C LYS A 596 -10.20 26.45 11.41
N ASN A 597 -10.94 25.68 12.19
CA ASN A 597 -11.46 26.03 13.50
C ASN A 597 -11.68 24.78 14.35
N ALA A 598 -11.81 24.96 15.67
CA ALA A 598 -11.98 23.87 16.64
C ALA A 598 -13.46 23.56 16.98
N ASN A 599 -14.42 24.04 16.18
CA ASN A 599 -15.83 23.80 16.44
C ASN A 599 -16.26 22.39 16.01
N ILE A 600 -16.98 21.70 16.90
CA ILE A 600 -17.47 20.34 16.67
C ILE A 600 -18.97 20.30 16.86
N ALA A 601 -19.70 19.70 15.90
CA ALA A 601 -21.10 19.37 16.03
C ALA A 601 -21.29 17.84 16.10
N ILE A 602 -21.94 17.34 17.17
CA ILE A 602 -22.23 15.92 17.36
C ILE A 602 -23.74 15.72 17.12
N LEU A 603 -24.06 15.11 15.99
CA LEU A 603 -25.43 14.89 15.54
C LEU A 603 -25.79 13.40 15.57
N GLY A 604 -27.04 13.08 15.87
CA GLY A 604 -27.52 11.70 15.89
C GLY A 604 -28.92 11.58 16.48
N THR A 605 -29.56 10.44 16.28
CA THR A 605 -30.88 10.11 16.84
C THR A 605 -30.82 9.91 18.37
N SER A 606 -31.95 9.84 19.03
CA SER A 606 -31.99 9.49 20.46
C SER A 606 -31.41 8.11 20.69
N GLY A 607 -30.61 7.93 21.76
CA GLY A 607 -29.94 6.67 22.08
C GLY A 607 -28.69 6.36 21.25
N SER A 608 -28.28 7.18 20.29
CA SER A 608 -27.11 6.95 19.42
C SER A 608 -25.75 7.13 20.10
N GLY A 609 -25.72 7.49 21.41
CA GLY A 609 -24.47 7.66 22.16
C GLY A 609 -23.85 9.06 22.12
N LYS A 610 -24.58 10.12 21.68
CA LYS A 610 -24.06 11.50 21.63
C LYS A 610 -23.44 11.96 22.95
N THR A 611 -24.20 11.85 24.06
CA THR A 611 -23.73 12.24 25.40
C THR A 611 -22.51 11.44 25.83
N PHE A 612 -22.49 10.14 25.54
CA PHE A 612 -21.32 9.29 25.82
C PHE A 612 -20.09 9.77 25.04
N THR A 613 -20.23 10.08 23.76
CA THR A 613 -19.14 10.62 22.93
C THR A 613 -18.62 11.94 23.50
N MET A 614 -19.51 12.86 23.89
CA MET A 614 -19.14 14.13 24.51
C MET A 614 -18.37 13.92 25.83
N GLN A 615 -18.85 13.03 26.70
CA GLN A 615 -18.14 12.68 27.94
C GLN A 615 -16.76 12.08 27.68
N LEU A 616 -16.65 11.16 26.72
CA LEU A 616 -15.39 10.54 26.35
C LEU A 616 -14.38 11.55 25.83
N MET A 617 -14.82 12.48 24.97
CA MET A 617 -13.99 13.56 24.45
C MET A 617 -13.55 14.50 25.58
N ALA A 618 -14.46 14.90 26.46
CA ALA A 618 -14.18 15.78 27.60
C ALA A 618 -13.12 15.16 28.54
N LEU A 619 -13.30 13.88 28.91
CA LEU A 619 -12.34 13.15 29.74
C LEU A 619 -10.96 13.03 29.10
N ARG A 620 -10.92 12.75 27.78
CA ARG A 620 -9.66 12.62 27.03
C ARG A 620 -8.97 13.96 26.84
N MET A 621 -9.73 15.07 26.67
CA MET A 621 -9.17 16.42 26.63
C MET A 621 -8.62 16.81 28.00
N ARG A 622 -9.39 16.58 29.10
CA ARG A 622 -8.90 16.88 30.44
C ARG A 622 -7.63 16.11 30.81
N ARG A 623 -7.55 14.86 30.38
CA ARG A 623 -6.33 14.04 30.53
C ARG A 623 -5.10 14.71 29.93
N LYS A 624 -5.23 15.46 28.83
CA LYS A 624 -4.17 16.25 28.20
C LYS A 624 -3.91 17.58 28.90
N GLY A 625 -4.55 17.85 30.02
CA GLY A 625 -4.42 19.14 30.73
C GLY A 625 -5.32 20.27 30.17
N ILE A 626 -6.16 19.99 29.18
CA ILE A 626 -7.08 20.98 28.61
C ILE A 626 -8.20 21.23 29.61
N GLN A 627 -8.48 22.49 29.94
CA GLN A 627 -9.61 22.87 30.77
C GLN A 627 -10.92 22.64 29.99
N VAL A 628 -11.86 21.93 30.62
CA VAL A 628 -13.13 21.59 30.01
C VAL A 628 -14.28 22.16 30.83
N PHE A 629 -15.13 22.94 30.20
CA PHE A 629 -16.35 23.51 30.76
C PHE A 629 -17.54 22.91 30.03
N ILE A 630 -18.49 22.33 30.76
CA ILE A 630 -19.70 21.73 30.20
C ILE A 630 -20.91 22.51 30.68
N VAL A 631 -21.67 23.07 29.75
CA VAL A 631 -22.97 23.68 30.01
C VAL A 631 -24.07 22.73 29.52
N ALA A 632 -24.83 22.17 30.43
CA ALA A 632 -25.86 21.16 30.13
C ALA A 632 -27.21 21.57 30.71
N PRO A 633 -28.03 22.37 29.97
CA PRO A 633 -29.27 22.97 30.51
C PRO A 633 -30.33 21.96 30.93
N LEU A 634 -30.45 20.83 30.23
CA LEU A 634 -31.54 19.86 30.43
C LEU A 634 -31.10 18.49 30.95
N LYS A 635 -29.85 18.10 30.72
CA LYS A 635 -29.32 16.75 30.98
C LYS A 635 -28.03 16.74 31.81
N GLY A 636 -27.84 17.74 32.67
CA GLY A 636 -26.64 17.93 33.45
C GLY A 636 -26.27 16.73 34.30
N HIS A 637 -27.26 16.02 34.85
CA HIS A 637 -27.06 14.85 35.68
C HIS A 637 -26.29 13.71 34.98
N GLU A 638 -26.39 13.59 33.66
CA GLU A 638 -25.65 12.57 32.91
C GLU A 638 -24.12 12.79 33.01
N PHE A 639 -23.66 14.02 33.19
CA PHE A 639 -22.25 14.39 33.28
C PHE A 639 -21.69 14.29 34.74
N HIS A 640 -22.54 14.18 35.76
CA HIS A 640 -22.15 14.20 37.17
C HIS A 640 -21.07 13.13 37.48
N ARG A 641 -21.30 11.88 37.05
CA ARG A 641 -20.38 10.76 37.31
C ARG A 641 -19.03 10.98 36.67
N ALA A 642 -19.01 11.46 35.39
CA ALA A 642 -17.77 11.72 34.67
C ALA A 642 -16.99 12.87 35.33
N CYS A 643 -17.67 13.95 35.76
CA CYS A 643 -17.07 15.08 36.47
C CYS A 643 -16.48 14.66 37.82
N SER A 644 -17.23 13.92 38.62
CA SER A 644 -16.79 13.46 39.95
C SER A 644 -15.60 12.52 39.88
N ASN A 645 -15.55 11.63 38.88
CA ASN A 645 -14.44 10.67 38.70
C ASN A 645 -13.08 11.32 38.40
N ILE A 646 -13.06 12.55 37.94
CA ILE A 646 -11.83 13.31 37.67
C ILE A 646 -11.58 14.43 38.67
N GLY A 647 -12.35 14.47 39.77
CA GLY A 647 -12.25 15.51 40.79
C GLY A 647 -12.69 16.90 40.27
N GLY A 648 -13.60 16.93 39.29
CA GLY A 648 -14.15 18.15 38.72
C GLY A 648 -15.25 18.76 39.62
N ALA A 649 -15.48 20.08 39.43
CA ALA A 649 -16.57 20.77 40.13
C ALA A 649 -17.91 20.59 39.35
N PHE A 650 -18.90 20.05 40.00
CA PHE A 650 -20.26 19.91 39.49
C PHE A 650 -21.16 20.96 40.13
N ILE A 651 -21.62 21.92 39.34
CA ILE A 651 -22.44 23.02 39.80
C ILE A 651 -23.86 22.85 39.25
N GLN A 652 -24.80 22.57 40.12
CA GLN A 652 -26.22 22.52 39.77
C GLN A 652 -26.88 23.84 40.06
N ILE A 653 -27.52 24.43 39.05
CA ILE A 653 -28.29 25.68 39.16
C ILE A 653 -29.76 25.33 38.98
N SER A 654 -30.53 25.49 40.04
CA SER A 654 -31.98 25.32 40.00
C SER A 654 -32.60 26.17 41.12
N PRO A 655 -33.93 26.42 41.11
CA PRO A 655 -34.57 27.22 42.14
C PRO A 655 -34.38 26.68 43.56
N ALA A 656 -34.08 25.39 43.71
CA ALA A 656 -33.86 24.74 45.01
C ALA A 656 -32.36 24.52 45.31
N SER A 657 -31.45 24.95 44.47
CA SER A 657 -30.01 24.78 44.63
C SER A 657 -29.43 25.93 45.48
N PRO A 658 -28.41 25.64 46.32
CA PRO A 658 -27.64 26.69 47.01
C PRO A 658 -26.72 27.46 46.03
N ASN A 659 -26.47 26.94 44.85
CA ASN A 659 -25.65 27.58 43.84
C ASN A 659 -26.47 28.61 43.01
N CYS A 660 -25.99 29.81 42.94
CA CYS A 660 -26.59 30.86 42.10
C CYS A 660 -25.52 31.57 41.29
N ILE A 661 -25.90 32.09 40.10
CA ILE A 661 -25.03 32.94 39.31
C ILE A 661 -25.37 34.41 39.69
N ASN A 662 -24.37 35.11 40.19
CA ASN A 662 -24.55 36.55 40.45
C ASN A 662 -24.48 37.29 39.12
N VAL A 663 -25.67 37.62 38.59
CA VAL A 663 -25.83 38.35 37.32
C VAL A 663 -25.27 39.77 37.42
N MET A 664 -25.13 40.30 38.64
CA MET A 664 -24.65 41.66 38.92
C MET A 664 -23.17 41.71 39.14
N GLU A 665 -22.47 40.61 39.22
CA GLU A 665 -21.02 40.57 39.44
C GLU A 665 -20.29 41.20 38.26
N ILE A 666 -19.48 42.24 38.56
CA ILE A 666 -18.62 42.88 37.59
C ILE A 666 -17.26 42.24 37.69
N ARG A 667 -16.81 41.63 36.59
CA ARG A 667 -15.44 41.09 36.52
C ARG A 667 -14.43 42.23 36.74
N GLN A 668 -13.54 42.07 37.71
CA GLN A 668 -12.33 42.84 37.74
C GLN A 668 -11.41 42.28 36.66
N THR A 669 -11.20 43.02 35.58
CA THR A 669 -10.18 42.68 34.58
C THR A 669 -8.81 42.92 35.20
N ASP A 670 -7.93 41.88 35.12
CA ASP A 670 -6.54 42.04 35.54
C ASP A 670 -5.91 43.23 34.78
N ARG A 671 -5.43 44.22 35.53
CA ARG A 671 -4.88 45.49 35.04
C ARG A 671 -3.66 45.35 34.10
N SER A 672 -3.16 44.15 33.85
CA SER A 672 -1.95 43.89 33.09
C SER A 672 -2.12 43.95 31.56
N VAL A 673 -3.36 43.98 31.01
CA VAL A 673 -3.60 43.97 29.55
C VAL A 673 -4.19 45.29 29.03
N ASP A 674 -4.72 46.16 29.90
CA ASP A 674 -5.52 47.33 29.52
C ASP A 674 -4.86 48.69 29.81
N GLU A 675 -3.54 48.78 30.02
CA GLU A 675 -2.85 50.06 30.25
C GLU A 675 -2.86 51.03 29.05
N GLN A 676 -3.46 50.66 27.91
CA GLN A 676 -3.57 51.49 26.71
C GLN A 676 -4.99 52.01 26.39
N LEU A 677 -6.00 51.64 27.14
CA LEU A 677 -7.38 52.13 26.96
C LEU A 677 -7.88 52.62 28.31
N ASP A 678 -8.30 53.89 28.33
CA ASP A 678 -8.84 54.61 29.50
C ASP A 678 -9.80 53.69 30.29
N GLY A 679 -9.31 53.11 31.41
CA GLY A 679 -10.00 52.03 32.17
C GLY A 679 -11.41 52.43 32.66
N SER A 680 -11.71 53.71 32.79
CA SER A 680 -13.03 54.24 33.16
C SER A 680 -14.10 53.98 32.09
N THR A 681 -13.76 54.01 30.82
CA THR A 681 -14.71 53.80 29.70
C THR A 681 -15.08 52.32 29.51
N VAL A 682 -14.19 51.39 29.81
CA VAL A 682 -14.48 49.94 29.70
C VAL A 682 -15.39 49.48 30.83
N GLU A 683 -15.12 49.90 32.05
CA GLU A 683 -15.99 49.60 33.21
C GLU A 683 -17.41 50.14 33.04
N HIS A 684 -17.54 51.38 32.56
CA HIS A 684 -18.87 51.98 32.29
C HIS A 684 -19.59 51.30 31.14
N SER A 685 -18.91 50.83 30.10
CA SER A 685 -19.52 50.09 28.98
C SER A 685 -20.00 48.69 29.40
N MET A 686 -19.23 48.01 30.28
CA MET A 686 -19.64 46.69 30.81
C MET A 686 -20.80 46.79 31.79
N LEU A 687 -20.85 47.86 32.61
CA LEU A 687 -21.98 48.15 33.49
C LEU A 687 -23.22 48.47 32.69
N ALA A 688 -23.14 49.30 31.66
CA ALA A 688 -24.23 49.65 30.77
C ALA A 688 -24.77 48.43 30.02
N ALA A 689 -23.89 47.55 29.52
CA ALA A 689 -24.31 46.30 28.85
C ALA A 689 -24.99 45.31 29.80
N LYS A 690 -24.62 45.27 31.09
CA LYS A 690 -25.32 44.45 32.10
C LYS A 690 -26.64 45.05 32.50
N ILE A 691 -26.75 46.34 32.66
CA ILE A 691 -28.04 47.02 32.94
C ILE A 691 -29.00 46.81 31.76
N GLN A 692 -28.54 46.91 30.53
CA GLN A 692 -29.33 46.71 29.32
C GLN A 692 -29.84 45.24 29.16
N ARG A 693 -29.16 44.25 29.75
CA ARG A 693 -29.59 42.85 29.78
C ARG A 693 -30.61 42.53 30.89
N LEU A 694 -30.80 43.42 31.86
CA LEU A 694 -31.72 43.28 32.97
C LEU A 694 -33.10 43.94 32.65
N HIS A 695 -33.18 44.79 31.67
CA HIS A 695 -34.39 45.30 31.05
C HIS A 695 -34.82 44.44 29.86
#